data_f093b59106f62b47696471ce233a840f
#
_entry.id   f093b59106f62b47696471ce233a840f
#
_cell.length_a   1.000
_cell.length_b   1.000
_cell.length_c   1.000
_cell.angle_alpha   90.00
_cell.angle_beta   90.00
_cell.angle_gamma   90.00
#
_symmetry.space_group_name_H-M   'P 1'
#
loop_
_entity.id
_entity.type
_entity.pdbx_description
1 polymer ?
#
loop_
_entity_poly.entity_id
_entity_poly.type
_entity_poly.pdbx_seq_one_letter_code
_entity_poly.pdbx_strand_id
1 'polypeptide(L)'
;VNKFFLSFVFTFSFLIALSQENSSSSIQPGFASEMFPVFPKCENLQAKDLQKCFYTEVQDLVFASFKVPENLKQNNYKGVVQVLFEVNAEGEFKVIYVSAVHDELSDEAKRVFGSFPKIKPSTYNGRPTYSKYTISIDIPLKSSQQLADEALAASQILKPLEKPMTELDSLVYKKYNNPEFESHLNIPFSHSYYAQFDGAMNQVGSNNHTASKPYTYAEVSKYYNLKAVNQSLQKNISSWLGRKWWNENMVQIQGEDYWFSLNPIVDLQMGKASDLDASYTYVNTRALNFRGGLGKEINFTTTFFESQGRFAGYFNDYAESIRPSGGNPAIVPGIGIAKRFKTDAYDFPLADANITFAPGKIFDLQLGYGRNFIGDGYRSLLEGDGASPYPYFKLNTKFWKIKYTNTYMWLKDVRPDVTEDRTYATKFMANHYLSWNVSNRLNLGFFESVVWTNSNNRGFDVNFVNPIIFYRAVEFGSSSKSGNALLGLTGKYKWNNSINLYTQFLIDEFSVSDVGAGNKSWKNKFGFQLGAKYFNAFNVKDLLLQVELNRVRPYVYSHSAVITNYGHNNQSVGHQWGGNFKELIAIARYHKGRLFADAKVTVGTRGLDFDTAQNSFNYGGNIYKSYDENRPYDTGVKIGQGNKTNVFIADIQGGYLINPMTNLKLFGSFIYRNFDPTQETAATFKQNTSWFSIGLRSDIFNWYFDY
;
A
#
# COMPACT_ATOMS: atom_id res chain seq x y z
N VAL A 1 -19.75 -8.99 24.46
CA VAL A 1 -18.52 -8.19 24.51
C VAL A 1 -17.36 -9.04 25.03
N ASN A 2 -17.58 -9.93 26.01
CA ASN A 2 -16.50 -10.71 26.63
C ASN A 2 -15.96 -11.89 25.80
N LYS A 3 -16.67 -12.40 24.80
CA LYS A 3 -16.21 -13.53 23.96
C LYS A 3 -15.26 -13.09 22.83
N PHE A 4 -15.36 -11.87 22.35
CA PHE A 4 -14.48 -11.35 21.30
C PHE A 4 -13.11 -10.91 21.84
N PHE A 5 -13.07 -10.44 23.05
CA PHE A 5 -11.80 -10.04 23.70
C PHE A 5 -10.93 -11.26 24.06
N LEU A 6 -11.57 -12.38 24.40
CA LEU A 6 -10.85 -13.63 24.72
C LEU A 6 -10.24 -14.28 23.46
N SER A 7 -10.93 -14.18 22.31
CA SER A 7 -10.43 -14.72 21.03
C SER A 7 -9.21 -13.96 20.50
N PHE A 8 -9.15 -12.63 20.72
CA PHE A 8 -8.03 -11.82 20.28
C PHE A 8 -6.78 -11.99 21.17
N VAL A 9 -6.96 -12.22 22.47
CA VAL A 9 -5.87 -12.55 23.40
C VAL A 9 -5.32 -13.93 23.11
N PHE A 10 -6.15 -14.91 22.72
CA PHE A 10 -5.70 -16.27 22.40
C PHE A 10 -4.92 -16.37 21.08
N THR A 11 -5.29 -15.59 20.04
CA THR A 11 -4.54 -15.53 18.78
C THR A 11 -3.20 -14.80 18.93
N PHE A 12 -3.12 -13.79 19.80
CA PHE A 12 -1.87 -13.09 20.06
C PHE A 12 -0.91 -13.91 20.95
N SER A 13 -1.43 -14.74 21.83
CA SER A 13 -0.63 -15.66 22.66
C SER A 13 0.00 -16.80 21.84
N PHE A 14 -0.61 -17.21 20.73
CA PHE A 14 -0.07 -18.25 19.86
C PHE A 14 1.12 -17.78 19.00
N LEU A 15 1.19 -16.47 18.70
CA LEU A 15 2.31 -15.86 17.97
C LEU A 15 3.54 -15.56 18.85
N ILE A 16 3.38 -15.51 20.17
CA ILE A 16 4.49 -15.30 21.11
C ILE A 16 5.21 -16.61 21.48
N ALA A 17 4.56 -17.75 21.27
CA ALA A 17 5.12 -19.07 21.63
C ALA A 17 6.19 -19.60 20.64
N LEU A 18 6.47 -18.88 19.55
CA LEU A 18 7.44 -19.31 18.52
C LEU A 18 8.82 -18.61 18.59
N SER A 19 9.12 -17.86 19.65
CA SER A 19 10.41 -17.20 19.81
C SER A 19 11.01 -17.38 21.20
N GLN A 20 11.18 -18.63 21.66
CA GLN A 20 12.06 -18.89 22.80
C GLN A 20 13.24 -19.75 22.37
N GLU A 21 14.39 -19.11 22.39
CA GLU A 21 15.69 -19.75 22.30
C GLU A 21 15.90 -20.76 23.47
N ASN A 22 16.44 -21.89 23.12
CA ASN A 22 16.85 -22.93 24.04
C ASN A 22 17.92 -22.44 25.04
N SER A 23 17.57 -22.33 26.29
CA SER A 23 18.52 -22.46 27.38
C SER A 23 18.29 -23.80 28.08
N SER A 24 19.37 -24.56 28.14
CA SER A 24 19.50 -25.88 28.75
C SER A 24 18.98 -25.93 30.19
N SER A 25 18.10 -26.87 30.51
CA SER A 25 18.26 -27.85 31.56
C SER A 25 16.97 -28.62 31.89
N SER A 26 17.19 -29.87 32.28
CA SER A 26 16.29 -30.83 32.94
C SER A 26 15.38 -31.68 32.06
N ILE A 27 15.82 -32.92 32.04
CA ILE A 27 15.25 -34.16 31.55
C ILE A 27 13.82 -34.37 32.06
N GLN A 28 12.91 -34.64 31.14
CA GLN A 28 11.69 -35.41 31.44
C GLN A 28 11.70 -36.71 30.63
N PRO A 29 11.32 -37.86 31.25
CA PRO A 29 11.40 -39.18 30.64
C PRO A 29 10.16 -39.41 29.75
N GLY A 30 10.36 -39.73 28.49
CA GLY A 30 9.26 -40.13 27.61
C GLY A 30 9.53 -40.15 26.11
N PHE A 31 10.77 -39.99 25.66
CA PHE A 31 11.09 -40.17 24.23
C PHE A 31 11.62 -41.60 23.98
N ALA A 32 11.03 -42.24 22.95
CA ALA A 32 11.47 -43.52 22.45
C ALA A 32 12.99 -43.52 22.18
N SER A 33 13.77 -44.31 22.89
CA SER A 33 15.21 -44.43 22.65
C SER A 33 15.46 -45.49 21.59
N GLU A 34 15.87 -45.07 20.42
CA GLU A 34 16.44 -45.95 19.40
C GLU A 34 17.93 -46.16 19.70
N MET A 35 18.37 -47.42 19.78
CA MET A 35 19.79 -47.77 19.98
C MET A 35 20.34 -48.42 18.72
N PHE A 36 21.55 -48.02 18.33
CA PHE A 36 22.28 -48.61 17.20
C PHE A 36 22.56 -50.08 17.39
N PRO A 37 22.75 -50.87 16.31
CA PRO A 37 23.23 -52.25 16.40
C PRO A 37 24.62 -52.30 17.07
N VAL A 38 24.90 -53.34 17.84
CA VAL A 38 26.08 -53.41 18.68
C VAL A 38 26.94 -54.58 18.29
N PHE A 39 28.17 -54.30 17.83
CA PHE A 39 29.22 -55.31 17.70
C PHE A 39 29.74 -55.73 19.07
N PRO A 40 30.26 -56.99 19.25
CA PRO A 40 30.80 -57.45 20.53
C PRO A 40 31.84 -56.49 21.13
N LYS A 41 32.66 -55.84 20.31
CA LYS A 41 33.68 -54.88 20.76
C LYS A 41 33.07 -53.55 21.27
N CYS A 42 31.83 -53.23 20.89
CA CYS A 42 31.17 -51.99 21.24
C CYS A 42 30.24 -52.12 22.47
N GLU A 43 30.09 -53.30 23.08
CA GLU A 43 29.10 -53.56 24.14
C GLU A 43 29.25 -52.71 25.41
N ASN A 44 30.45 -52.24 25.69
CA ASN A 44 30.73 -51.44 26.89
C ASN A 44 30.72 -49.94 26.68
N LEU A 45 30.26 -49.45 25.49
CA LEU A 45 30.23 -48.03 25.16
C LEU A 45 28.91 -47.39 25.56
N GLN A 46 28.96 -46.09 25.81
CA GLN A 46 27.75 -45.29 26.03
C GLN A 46 26.95 -45.15 24.74
N ALA A 47 25.62 -45.00 24.84
CA ALA A 47 24.70 -44.90 23.69
C ALA A 47 25.14 -43.89 22.64
N LYS A 48 25.73 -42.75 23.06
CA LYS A 48 26.24 -41.69 22.15
C LYS A 48 27.44 -42.13 21.28
N ASP A 49 28.19 -43.13 21.73
CA ASP A 49 29.42 -43.60 21.06
C ASP A 49 29.16 -44.84 20.19
N LEU A 50 28.02 -45.51 20.35
CA LEU A 50 27.64 -46.70 19.60
C LEU A 50 27.61 -46.53 18.11
N GLN A 51 27.08 -45.40 17.65
CA GLN A 51 27.01 -45.08 16.22
C GLN A 51 28.42 -45.04 15.59
N LYS A 52 29.35 -44.35 16.24
CA LYS A 52 30.73 -44.24 15.74
C LYS A 52 31.40 -45.58 15.71
N CYS A 53 31.26 -46.37 16.79
CA CYS A 53 31.82 -47.70 16.88
C CYS A 53 31.23 -48.62 15.79
N PHE A 54 29.94 -48.62 15.57
CA PHE A 54 29.28 -49.41 14.55
C PHE A 54 29.85 -49.15 13.16
N TYR A 55 29.93 -47.87 12.74
CA TYR A 55 30.49 -47.53 11.42
C TYR A 55 31.99 -47.87 11.30
N THR A 56 32.76 -47.72 12.36
CA THR A 56 34.18 -48.09 12.40
C THR A 56 34.34 -49.59 12.18
N GLU A 57 33.61 -50.45 12.90
CA GLU A 57 33.69 -51.91 12.77
C GLU A 57 33.21 -52.39 11.36
N VAL A 58 32.14 -51.79 10.83
CA VAL A 58 31.69 -52.06 9.45
C VAL A 58 32.78 -51.68 8.43
N GLN A 59 33.42 -50.52 8.58
CA GLN A 59 34.50 -50.09 7.70
C GLN A 59 35.71 -51.02 7.76
N ASP A 60 36.11 -51.46 8.94
CA ASP A 60 37.24 -52.38 9.15
C ASP A 60 36.93 -53.77 8.58
N LEU A 61 35.71 -54.26 8.69
CA LEU A 61 35.29 -55.53 8.08
C LEU A 61 35.28 -55.40 6.54
N VAL A 62 34.86 -54.30 6.00
CA VAL A 62 34.95 -54.02 4.55
C VAL A 62 36.41 -54.00 4.12
N PHE A 63 37.26 -53.21 4.80
CA PHE A 63 38.69 -53.11 4.47
C PHE A 63 39.40 -54.47 4.48
N ALA A 64 39.08 -55.34 5.46
CA ALA A 64 39.67 -56.66 5.59
C ALA A 64 39.19 -57.68 4.54
N SER A 65 37.92 -57.55 4.07
CA SER A 65 37.27 -58.62 3.29
C SER A 65 37.01 -58.25 1.83
N PHE A 66 37.01 -56.96 1.48
CA PHE A 66 36.70 -56.48 0.14
C PHE A 66 37.90 -56.62 -0.78
N LYS A 67 37.73 -57.29 -1.92
CA LYS A 67 38.76 -57.47 -2.95
C LYS A 67 38.44 -56.68 -4.18
N VAL A 68 39.24 -55.66 -4.49
CA VAL A 68 39.10 -54.95 -5.73
C VAL A 68 39.44 -55.86 -6.91
N PRO A 69 38.61 -56.07 -7.92
CA PRO A 69 38.89 -56.90 -9.08
C PRO A 69 40.20 -56.51 -9.80
N GLU A 70 40.97 -57.53 -10.26
CA GLU A 70 42.31 -57.33 -10.81
C GLU A 70 42.33 -56.43 -12.05
N ASN A 71 41.31 -56.52 -12.90
CA ASN A 71 41.13 -55.64 -14.06
C ASN A 71 41.03 -54.16 -13.67
N LEU A 72 40.38 -53.82 -12.56
CA LEU A 72 40.23 -52.46 -12.04
C LEU A 72 41.49 -51.99 -11.33
N LYS A 73 42.23 -52.89 -10.64
CA LYS A 73 43.52 -52.59 -10.03
C LYS A 73 44.58 -52.24 -11.09
N GLN A 74 44.67 -53.03 -12.16
CA GLN A 74 45.61 -52.77 -13.25
C GLN A 74 45.34 -51.45 -13.98
N ASN A 75 44.11 -51.04 -14.05
CA ASN A 75 43.71 -49.79 -14.66
C ASN A 75 43.77 -48.58 -13.71
N ASN A 76 44.31 -48.74 -12.48
CA ASN A 76 44.38 -47.69 -11.42
C ASN A 76 43.01 -47.01 -11.19
N TYR A 77 41.92 -47.77 -11.21
CA TYR A 77 40.59 -47.25 -10.99
C TYR A 77 40.45 -46.55 -9.64
N LYS A 78 39.87 -45.36 -9.67
CA LYS A 78 39.49 -44.56 -8.47
C LYS A 78 38.02 -44.27 -8.52
N GLY A 79 37.31 -44.55 -7.47
CA GLY A 79 35.86 -44.31 -7.37
C GLY A 79 35.32 -44.65 -6.00
N VAL A 80 34.01 -44.52 -5.86
CA VAL A 80 33.29 -44.78 -4.63
C VAL A 80 32.18 -45.76 -4.92
N VAL A 81 32.04 -46.80 -4.06
CA VAL A 81 30.92 -47.73 -4.06
C VAL A 81 30.03 -47.38 -2.88
N GLN A 82 28.78 -47.07 -3.10
CA GLN A 82 27.81 -46.80 -2.05
C GLN A 82 26.96 -48.04 -1.80
N VAL A 83 26.89 -48.51 -0.55
CA VAL A 83 26.11 -49.67 -0.16
C VAL A 83 25.03 -49.27 0.83
N LEU A 84 23.79 -49.48 0.45
CA LEU A 84 22.62 -49.39 1.33
C LEU A 84 22.33 -50.80 1.83
N PHE A 85 22.42 -51.03 3.14
CA PHE A 85 22.18 -52.30 3.75
C PHE A 85 21.28 -52.18 4.99
N GLU A 86 20.70 -53.29 5.40
CA GLU A 86 19.85 -53.45 6.56
C GLU A 86 20.54 -54.40 7.57
N VAL A 87 20.43 -54.05 8.85
CA VAL A 87 20.64 -55.03 9.93
C VAL A 87 19.24 -55.41 10.40
N ASN A 88 18.86 -56.70 10.19
CA ASN A 88 17.54 -57.18 10.53
C ASN A 88 17.38 -57.41 12.07
N ALA A 89 16.18 -57.77 12.50
CA ALA A 89 15.87 -57.98 13.93
C ALA A 89 16.63 -59.18 14.52
N GLU A 90 17.20 -60.07 13.72
CA GLU A 90 18.03 -61.20 14.08
C GLU A 90 19.53 -60.84 14.11
N GLY A 91 19.88 -59.58 13.76
CA GLY A 91 21.26 -59.06 13.75
C GLY A 91 22.06 -59.43 12.49
N GLU A 92 21.42 -59.85 11.41
CA GLU A 92 22.07 -60.23 10.15
C GLU A 92 22.13 -59.07 9.19
N PHE A 93 23.20 -58.94 8.42
CA PHE A 93 23.39 -57.93 7.40
C PHE A 93 22.76 -58.37 6.08
N LYS A 94 21.94 -57.49 5.49
CA LYS A 94 21.31 -57.70 4.19
C LYS A 94 21.52 -56.48 3.30
N VAL A 95 22.16 -56.65 2.15
CA VAL A 95 22.31 -55.59 1.18
C VAL A 95 20.98 -55.32 0.47
N ILE A 96 20.55 -54.07 0.47
CA ILE A 96 19.31 -53.60 -0.20
C ILE A 96 19.66 -53.10 -1.60
N TYR A 97 20.70 -52.26 -1.70
CA TYR A 97 21.12 -51.64 -2.96
C TYR A 97 22.61 -51.33 -2.94
N VAL A 98 23.26 -51.48 -4.09
CA VAL A 98 24.64 -51.05 -4.32
C VAL A 98 24.68 -50.13 -5.53
N SER A 99 25.28 -48.98 -5.36
CA SER A 99 25.59 -48.02 -6.45
C SER A 99 27.10 -48.12 -6.72
N ALA A 100 27.48 -48.69 -7.84
CA ALA A 100 28.86 -48.83 -8.32
C ALA A 100 28.89 -48.58 -9.83
N VAL A 101 30.03 -48.10 -10.34
CA VAL A 101 30.22 -47.87 -11.78
C VAL A 101 30.45 -49.17 -12.53
N HIS A 102 30.99 -50.21 -11.84
CA HIS A 102 31.27 -51.51 -12.39
C HIS A 102 30.51 -52.59 -11.60
N ASP A 103 29.88 -53.53 -12.34
CA ASP A 103 29.04 -54.56 -11.74
C ASP A 103 29.85 -55.49 -10.82
N GLU A 104 31.12 -55.75 -11.15
CA GLU A 104 32.01 -56.58 -10.34
C GLU A 104 32.24 -56.00 -8.93
N LEU A 105 32.23 -54.65 -8.78
CA LEU A 105 32.32 -54.01 -7.47
C LEU A 105 31.00 -54.12 -6.72
N SER A 106 29.88 -54.14 -7.41
CA SER A 106 28.56 -54.33 -6.79
C SER A 106 28.43 -55.75 -6.25
N ASP A 107 28.88 -56.77 -7.01
CA ASP A 107 28.80 -58.17 -6.61
C ASP A 107 29.78 -58.46 -5.46
N GLU A 108 30.95 -57.87 -5.49
CA GLU A 108 31.91 -57.97 -4.37
C GLU A 108 31.37 -57.35 -3.10
N ALA A 109 30.71 -56.17 -3.20
CA ALA A 109 30.06 -55.57 -2.04
C ALA A 109 28.98 -56.48 -1.43
N LYS A 110 28.12 -57.08 -2.27
CA LYS A 110 27.10 -58.04 -1.79
C LYS A 110 27.72 -59.24 -1.13
N ARG A 111 28.81 -59.80 -1.69
CA ARG A 111 29.55 -60.92 -1.13
C ARG A 111 30.10 -60.60 0.26
N VAL A 112 30.75 -59.43 0.41
CA VAL A 112 31.38 -58.97 1.65
C VAL A 112 30.35 -58.79 2.75
N PHE A 113 29.28 -58.06 2.49
CA PHE A 113 28.24 -57.81 3.49
C PHE A 113 27.48 -59.10 3.87
N GLY A 114 27.31 -60.05 2.95
CA GLY A 114 26.71 -61.34 3.21
C GLY A 114 27.60 -62.25 4.09
N SER A 115 28.89 -61.94 4.23
CA SER A 115 29.84 -62.70 5.09
C SER A 115 30.04 -62.10 6.48
N PHE A 116 29.39 -60.99 6.80
CA PHE A 116 29.54 -60.32 8.09
C PHE A 116 28.95 -61.16 9.24
N PRO A 117 29.57 -61.12 10.40
CA PRO A 117 29.06 -61.85 11.56
C PRO A 117 27.75 -61.25 12.07
N LYS A 118 26.93 -62.09 12.69
CA LYS A 118 25.72 -61.59 13.36
C LYS A 118 26.10 -60.72 14.55
N ILE A 119 25.36 -59.65 14.75
CA ILE A 119 25.54 -58.68 15.83
C ILE A 119 24.24 -58.48 16.61
N LYS A 120 24.27 -57.79 17.73
CA LYS A 120 23.05 -57.39 18.43
C LYS A 120 22.29 -56.37 17.53
N PRO A 121 21.01 -56.62 17.21
CA PRO A 121 20.24 -55.70 16.38
C PRO A 121 19.97 -54.37 17.08
N SER A 122 19.58 -53.36 16.29
CA SER A 122 19.04 -52.11 16.84
C SER A 122 17.81 -52.40 17.70
N THR A 123 17.57 -51.53 18.68
CA THR A 123 16.37 -51.66 19.51
C THR A 123 15.57 -50.33 19.49
N TYR A 124 14.27 -50.51 19.46
CA TYR A 124 13.32 -49.41 19.63
C TYR A 124 12.48 -49.69 20.87
N ASN A 125 12.56 -48.82 21.89
CA ASN A 125 11.94 -49.04 23.20
C ASN A 125 12.29 -50.43 23.81
N GLY A 126 13.55 -50.84 23.66
CA GLY A 126 14.05 -52.11 24.19
C GLY A 126 13.64 -53.36 23.41
N ARG A 127 12.92 -53.26 22.30
CA ARG A 127 12.56 -54.37 21.42
C ARG A 127 13.46 -54.41 20.20
N PRO A 128 13.99 -55.60 19.81
CA PRO A 128 14.75 -55.72 18.56
C PRO A 128 13.96 -55.24 17.35
N THR A 129 14.62 -54.48 16.48
CA THR A 129 14.05 -53.96 15.26
C THR A 129 15.09 -53.98 14.14
N TYR A 130 14.64 -53.80 12.91
CA TYR A 130 15.53 -53.61 11.77
C TYR A 130 15.87 -52.13 11.58
N SER A 131 17.08 -51.87 11.10
CA SER A 131 17.50 -50.50 10.74
C SER A 131 18.37 -50.50 9.50
N LYS A 132 18.24 -49.42 8.69
CA LYS A 132 18.93 -49.30 7.41
C LYS A 132 20.08 -48.31 7.52
N TYR A 133 21.19 -48.63 6.87
CA TYR A 133 22.42 -47.85 6.91
C TYR A 133 23.03 -47.74 5.54
N THR A 134 23.75 -46.64 5.32
CA THR A 134 24.53 -46.43 4.09
C THR A 134 26.00 -46.26 4.44
N ILE A 135 26.87 -46.92 3.65
CA ILE A 135 28.31 -46.74 3.77
C ILE A 135 28.92 -46.48 2.39
N SER A 136 29.97 -45.67 2.37
CA SER A 136 30.77 -45.41 1.16
C SER A 136 32.09 -46.16 1.27
N ILE A 137 32.45 -46.91 0.23
CA ILE A 137 33.70 -47.67 0.12
C ILE A 137 34.55 -46.98 -0.93
N ASP A 138 35.63 -46.34 -0.52
CA ASP A 138 36.60 -45.71 -1.42
C ASP A 138 37.49 -46.75 -2.11
N ILE A 139 37.71 -46.58 -3.39
CA ILE A 139 38.70 -47.37 -4.17
C ILE A 139 39.79 -46.41 -4.66
N PRO A 140 41.08 -46.64 -4.26
CA PRO A 140 41.60 -47.74 -3.46
C PRO A 140 41.08 -47.73 -2.02
N LEU A 141 40.98 -48.96 -1.45
CA LEU A 141 40.44 -49.16 -0.11
C LEU A 141 41.23 -48.42 0.95
N LYS A 142 40.52 -47.84 1.93
CA LYS A 142 41.10 -47.14 3.08
C LYS A 142 40.62 -47.78 4.37
N SER A 143 41.54 -47.93 5.33
CA SER A 143 41.15 -48.36 6.68
C SER A 143 40.39 -47.25 7.42
N SER A 144 39.67 -47.64 8.49
CA SER A 144 39.00 -46.69 9.37
C SER A 144 39.96 -45.64 9.96
N GLN A 145 41.23 -46.06 10.26
CA GLN A 145 42.25 -45.13 10.75
C GLN A 145 42.68 -44.10 9.67
N GLN A 146 42.90 -44.56 8.41
CA GLN A 146 43.25 -43.67 7.33
C GLN A 146 42.14 -42.65 7.06
N LEU A 147 40.89 -43.05 7.07
CA LEU A 147 39.75 -42.17 6.93
C LEU A 147 39.64 -41.15 8.09
N ALA A 148 39.97 -41.61 9.33
CA ALA A 148 40.00 -40.72 10.49
C ALA A 148 41.13 -39.70 10.40
N ASP A 149 42.32 -40.13 9.96
CA ASP A 149 43.49 -39.23 9.78
C ASP A 149 43.25 -38.21 8.66
N GLU A 150 42.65 -38.61 7.54
CA GLU A 150 42.23 -37.68 6.47
C GLU A 150 41.16 -36.70 6.97
N ALA A 151 40.20 -37.16 7.75
CA ALA A 151 39.17 -36.29 8.34
C ALA A 151 39.78 -35.29 9.35
N LEU A 152 40.79 -35.73 10.13
CA LEU A 152 41.56 -34.85 11.04
C LEU A 152 42.38 -33.79 10.25
N ALA A 153 43.07 -34.23 9.19
CA ALA A 153 43.82 -33.32 8.33
C ALA A 153 42.90 -32.29 7.62
N ALA A 154 41.74 -32.75 7.12
CA ALA A 154 40.73 -31.88 6.55
C ALA A 154 40.14 -30.90 7.59
N SER A 155 39.97 -31.31 8.84
CA SER A 155 39.49 -30.45 9.92
C SER A 155 40.48 -29.39 10.38
N GLN A 156 41.79 -29.61 10.16
CA GLN A 156 42.83 -28.62 10.44
C GLN A 156 42.97 -27.57 9.34
N ILE A 157 42.49 -27.85 8.13
CA ILE A 157 42.49 -26.94 7.00
C ILE A 157 41.18 -26.11 6.94
N LEU A 158 40.12 -26.60 7.50
CA LEU A 158 38.84 -25.92 7.58
C LEU A 158 38.79 -25.10 8.90
N LYS A 159 38.66 -23.77 8.80
CA LYS A 159 38.08 -22.93 9.87
C LYS A 159 36.84 -23.64 10.45
N PRO A 160 36.50 -23.46 11.75
CA PRO A 160 35.38 -24.19 12.37
C PRO A 160 34.18 -24.15 11.44
N LEU A 161 33.71 -25.33 11.02
CA LEU A 161 32.47 -25.43 10.25
C LEU A 161 31.38 -24.83 11.13
N GLU A 162 30.82 -23.72 10.66
CA GLU A 162 29.53 -23.25 11.14
C GLU A 162 28.57 -24.46 11.09
N LYS A 163 27.69 -24.55 12.07
CA LYS A 163 26.63 -25.58 12.14
C LYS A 163 26.06 -25.81 10.75
N PRO A 164 25.76 -27.06 10.33
CA PRO A 164 25.14 -27.27 9.03
C PRO A 164 23.88 -26.42 8.97
N MET A 165 23.92 -25.38 8.13
CA MET A 165 22.81 -24.47 7.96
C MET A 165 21.66 -25.25 7.36
N THR A 166 20.50 -25.21 8.01
CA THR A 166 19.25 -25.65 7.39
C THR A 166 18.98 -24.76 6.19
N GLU A 167 18.13 -25.16 5.27
CA GLU A 167 17.70 -24.31 4.15
C GLU A 167 17.20 -22.95 4.66
N LEU A 168 16.52 -22.95 5.80
CA LEU A 168 16.04 -21.73 6.44
C LEU A 168 17.20 -20.87 6.98
N ASP A 169 18.25 -21.48 7.54
CA ASP A 169 19.44 -20.78 8.05
C ASP A 169 20.33 -20.23 6.92
N SER A 170 20.16 -20.73 5.70
CA SER A 170 20.86 -20.21 4.51
C SER A 170 20.34 -18.87 4.02
N LEU A 171 19.15 -18.46 4.48
CA LEU A 171 18.60 -17.14 4.21
C LEU A 171 19.44 -16.07 4.92
N VAL A 172 20.10 -15.23 4.16
CA VAL A 172 20.94 -14.15 4.71
C VAL A 172 20.04 -12.98 5.13
N TYR A 173 19.99 -12.72 6.43
CA TYR A 173 19.32 -11.55 6.98
C TYR A 173 20.31 -10.41 7.14
N LYS A 174 20.04 -9.30 6.46
CA LYS A 174 20.79 -8.05 6.65
C LYS A 174 20.13 -7.21 7.74
N LYS A 175 20.92 -6.40 8.43
CA LYS A 175 20.39 -5.39 9.34
C LYS A 175 19.45 -4.47 8.55
N TYR A 176 18.22 -4.29 9.05
CA TYR A 176 17.25 -3.41 8.42
C TYR A 176 17.76 -1.95 8.36
N ASN A 177 17.73 -1.37 7.18
CA ASN A 177 18.33 -0.07 6.88
C ASN A 177 17.35 0.89 6.20
N ASN A 178 16.05 0.73 6.47
CA ASN A 178 14.96 1.53 5.90
C ASN A 178 15.06 1.63 4.35
N PRO A 179 15.11 0.52 3.62
CA PRO A 179 15.25 0.51 2.17
C PRO A 179 14.04 1.12 1.46
N GLU A 180 12.90 1.24 2.14
CA GLU A 180 11.71 1.92 1.62
C GLU A 180 11.99 3.36 1.19
N PHE A 181 12.91 4.08 1.82
CA PHE A 181 13.21 5.48 1.45
C PHE A 181 13.91 5.64 0.10
N GLU A 182 14.41 4.55 -0.48
CA GLU A 182 15.03 4.53 -1.82
C GLU A 182 14.16 3.77 -2.84
N SER A 183 13.01 3.26 -2.43
CA SER A 183 12.13 2.39 -3.21
C SER A 183 11.18 3.16 -4.12
N HIS A 184 10.57 2.44 -5.06
CA HIS A 184 9.49 2.94 -5.92
C HIS A 184 8.09 2.79 -5.29
N LEU A 185 8.02 2.53 -3.98
CA LEU A 185 6.76 2.61 -3.25
C LEU A 185 6.17 4.02 -3.29
N ASN A 186 4.85 4.09 -3.43
CA ASN A 186 4.12 5.33 -3.24
C ASN A 186 4.20 5.78 -1.77
N ILE A 187 4.52 7.05 -1.56
CA ILE A 187 4.36 7.69 -0.26
C ILE A 187 2.85 7.93 -0.07
N PRO A 188 2.24 7.47 1.03
CA PRO A 188 0.84 7.73 1.31
C PRO A 188 0.53 9.24 1.24
N PHE A 189 -0.50 9.61 0.45
CA PHE A 189 -0.79 11.01 0.20
C PHE A 189 -1.58 11.63 1.34
N SER A 190 -0.89 12.41 2.17
CA SER A 190 -1.45 13.30 3.16
C SER A 190 -0.86 14.70 2.97
N HIS A 191 -1.69 15.72 2.91
CA HIS A 191 -1.23 17.11 2.73
C HIS A 191 -0.28 17.55 3.85
N SER A 192 -0.51 17.12 5.08
CA SER A 192 0.34 17.47 6.22
C SER A 192 1.70 16.77 6.15
N TYR A 193 1.73 15.52 5.69
CA TYR A 193 2.99 14.79 5.51
C TYR A 193 3.81 15.33 4.33
N TYR A 194 3.15 15.61 3.20
CA TYR A 194 3.79 16.15 2.01
C TYR A 194 4.35 17.56 2.22
N ALA A 195 3.75 18.37 3.10
CA ALA A 195 4.23 19.70 3.43
C ALA A 195 5.68 19.71 3.95
N GLN A 196 6.14 18.60 4.56
CA GLN A 196 7.50 18.50 5.10
C GLN A 196 8.60 18.56 4.03
N PHE A 197 8.34 18.04 2.83
CA PHE A 197 9.30 18.00 1.73
C PHE A 197 8.92 18.85 0.51
N ASP A 198 7.73 19.42 0.50
CA ASP A 198 7.21 20.21 -0.63
C ASP A 198 8.14 21.38 -0.98
N GLY A 199 8.66 22.09 0.02
CA GLY A 199 9.64 23.17 -0.18
C GLY A 199 10.94 22.70 -0.82
N ALA A 200 11.48 21.55 -0.39
CA ALA A 200 12.69 20.99 -0.96
C ALA A 200 12.49 20.54 -2.42
N MET A 201 11.34 19.96 -2.71
CA MET A 201 10.99 19.53 -4.07
C MET A 201 10.77 20.71 -5.03
N ASN A 202 10.43 21.90 -4.51
CA ASN A 202 10.08 23.07 -5.30
C ASN A 202 11.20 24.13 -5.37
N GLN A 203 12.45 23.77 -5.10
CA GLN A 203 13.58 24.69 -5.30
C GLN A 203 13.77 25.07 -6.78
N VAL A 204 14.19 26.30 -7.02
CA VAL A 204 14.50 26.78 -8.38
C VAL A 204 15.57 25.86 -9.00
N GLY A 205 15.35 25.42 -10.24
CA GLY A 205 16.25 24.51 -10.95
C GLY A 205 15.98 23.02 -10.69
N SER A 206 15.13 22.63 -9.71
CA SER A 206 14.74 21.22 -9.54
C SER A 206 13.92 20.70 -10.74
N ASN A 207 14.26 19.50 -11.22
CA ASN A 207 13.57 18.83 -12.33
C ASN A 207 12.58 17.81 -11.80
N ASN A 208 11.62 18.24 -10.99
CA ASN A 208 10.53 17.41 -10.47
C ASN A 208 9.17 17.80 -11.05
N HIS A 209 8.19 16.94 -10.82
CA HIS A 209 6.85 17.07 -11.37
C HIS A 209 5.81 16.90 -10.25
N THR A 210 5.68 17.93 -9.40
CA THR A 210 4.92 17.87 -8.14
C THR A 210 3.40 17.84 -8.31
N ALA A 211 2.89 18.07 -9.49
CA ALA A 211 1.46 18.00 -9.73
C ALA A 211 0.92 16.54 -9.73
N SER A 212 1.71 15.55 -10.17
CA SER A 212 1.27 14.14 -10.21
C SER A 212 1.58 13.41 -8.91
N LYS A 213 0.57 13.06 -8.12
CA LYS A 213 0.65 12.38 -6.82
C LYS A 213 -0.13 11.07 -6.82
N PRO A 214 0.17 10.10 -5.91
CA PRO A 214 1.26 10.12 -4.92
C PRO A 214 2.65 10.07 -5.55
N TYR A 215 3.66 10.63 -4.84
CA TYR A 215 5.07 10.48 -5.21
C TYR A 215 5.60 9.14 -4.75
N THR A 216 6.63 8.63 -5.43
CA THR A 216 7.41 7.52 -4.90
C THR A 216 8.51 8.02 -3.96
N TYR A 217 8.94 7.17 -3.03
CA TYR A 217 10.08 7.50 -2.16
C TYR A 217 11.34 7.85 -2.96
N ALA A 218 11.62 7.12 -4.05
CA ALA A 218 12.73 7.41 -4.95
C ALA A 218 12.66 8.78 -5.63
N GLU A 219 11.45 9.32 -5.88
CA GLU A 219 11.27 10.68 -6.40
C GLU A 219 11.61 11.73 -5.36
N VAL A 220 11.13 11.57 -4.13
CA VAL A 220 11.32 12.54 -3.05
C VAL A 220 12.76 12.53 -2.54
N SER A 221 13.36 11.35 -2.40
CA SER A 221 14.73 11.19 -1.86
C SER A 221 15.82 11.86 -2.70
N LYS A 222 15.53 12.21 -3.96
CA LYS A 222 16.42 13.02 -4.79
C LYS A 222 16.59 14.46 -4.30
N TYR A 223 15.61 14.99 -3.57
CA TYR A 223 15.54 16.39 -3.16
C TYR A 223 15.47 16.57 -1.64
N TYR A 224 15.02 15.54 -0.92
CA TYR A 224 14.83 15.58 0.52
C TYR A 224 15.29 14.28 1.17
N ASN A 225 16.22 14.38 2.10
CA ASN A 225 16.81 13.21 2.75
C ASN A 225 15.88 12.64 3.83
N LEU A 226 14.90 11.84 3.40
CA LEU A 226 13.91 11.19 4.27
C LEU A 226 14.58 10.34 5.36
N LYS A 227 15.68 9.66 5.03
CA LYS A 227 16.43 8.82 5.97
C LYS A 227 17.06 9.63 7.09
N ALA A 228 17.75 10.73 6.76
CA ALA A 228 18.36 11.60 7.76
C ALA A 228 17.31 12.27 8.66
N VAL A 229 16.18 12.69 8.08
CA VAL A 229 15.08 13.28 8.86
C VAL A 229 14.47 12.25 9.80
N ASN A 230 14.21 11.02 9.32
CA ASN A 230 13.72 9.93 10.16
C ASN A 230 14.70 9.65 11.31
N GLN A 231 16.00 9.57 11.02
CA GLN A 231 17.04 9.37 12.04
C GLN A 231 17.06 10.50 13.08
N SER A 232 16.92 11.75 12.65
CA SER A 232 16.88 12.92 13.58
C SER A 232 15.69 12.92 14.51
N LEU A 233 14.64 12.24 14.13
CA LEU A 233 13.41 12.10 14.92
C LEU A 233 13.45 10.92 15.90
N GLN A 234 14.44 10.03 15.82
CA GLN A 234 14.53 8.86 16.70
C GLN A 234 14.79 9.27 18.16
N LYS A 235 14.12 8.57 19.08
CA LYS A 235 14.37 8.68 20.51
C LYS A 235 15.40 7.63 20.94
N ASN A 236 16.28 8.00 21.86
CA ASN A 236 17.22 7.06 22.47
C ASN A 236 16.49 6.13 23.45
N ILE A 237 16.02 4.99 22.96
CA ILE A 237 15.25 3.99 23.71
C ILE A 237 15.84 2.61 23.45
N SER A 238 16.21 1.89 24.52
CA SER A 238 16.82 0.57 24.45
C SER A 238 15.80 -0.59 24.43
N SER A 239 14.65 -0.40 25.11
CA SER A 239 13.64 -1.46 25.20
C SER A 239 13.01 -1.79 23.86
N TRP A 240 12.75 -3.07 23.58
CA TRP A 240 12.15 -3.53 22.33
C TRP A 240 10.80 -2.86 22.04
N LEU A 241 9.86 -2.90 22.99
CA LEU A 241 8.55 -2.25 22.87
C LEU A 241 8.66 -0.74 22.66
N GLY A 242 9.57 -0.09 23.39
CA GLY A 242 9.78 1.33 23.25
C GLY A 242 10.31 1.73 21.86
N ARG A 243 11.26 0.98 21.32
CA ARG A 243 11.71 1.23 19.94
C ARG A 243 10.58 1.07 18.93
N LYS A 244 9.77 -0.01 19.04
CA LYS A 244 8.62 -0.26 18.14
C LYS A 244 7.56 0.83 18.22
N TRP A 245 7.30 1.32 19.42
CA TRP A 245 6.31 2.37 19.63
C TRP A 245 6.76 3.74 19.13
N TRP A 246 8.05 4.06 19.26
CA TRP A 246 8.55 5.41 19.02
C TRP A 246 9.37 5.61 17.75
N ASN A 247 10.02 4.58 17.23
CA ASN A 247 11.07 4.76 16.22
C ASN A 247 10.97 3.83 15.01
N GLU A 248 10.46 2.62 15.17
CA GLU A 248 10.66 1.53 14.20
C GLU A 248 9.33 0.98 13.68
N ASN A 249 9.41 0.25 12.56
CA ASN A 249 8.33 -0.62 12.12
C ASN A 249 8.08 -1.74 13.15
N MET A 250 6.84 -2.20 13.30
CA MET A 250 6.50 -3.29 14.23
C MET A 250 7.25 -4.56 13.85
N VAL A 251 7.13 -4.99 12.61
CA VAL A 251 7.91 -6.08 12.02
C VAL A 251 8.68 -5.54 10.83
N GLN A 252 9.93 -5.92 10.71
CA GLN A 252 10.77 -5.57 9.56
C GLN A 252 11.77 -6.67 9.30
N ILE A 253 11.90 -7.05 8.03
CA ILE A 253 12.79 -8.10 7.55
C ILE A 253 13.49 -7.58 6.30
N GLN A 254 14.77 -7.83 6.18
CA GLN A 254 15.54 -7.47 4.99
C GLN A 254 16.56 -8.57 4.68
N GLY A 255 16.46 -9.13 3.49
CA GLY A 255 17.44 -10.00 2.87
C GLY A 255 18.33 -9.26 1.87
N GLU A 256 18.93 -10.00 0.94
CA GLU A 256 19.72 -9.42 -0.14
C GLU A 256 18.83 -8.78 -1.21
N ASP A 257 17.79 -9.49 -1.64
CA ASP A 257 16.93 -9.14 -2.77
C ASP A 257 15.49 -8.81 -2.35
N TYR A 258 15.22 -8.72 -1.05
CA TYR A 258 13.88 -8.43 -0.55
C TYR A 258 13.91 -7.67 0.77
N TRP A 259 12.82 -6.99 1.02
CA TRP A 259 12.52 -6.41 2.34
C TRP A 259 11.02 -6.35 2.55
N PHE A 260 10.60 -6.48 3.81
CA PHE A 260 9.20 -6.39 4.21
C PHE A 260 9.08 -5.60 5.50
N SER A 261 8.00 -4.87 5.63
CA SER A 261 7.56 -4.30 6.91
C SER A 261 6.07 -4.50 7.11
N LEU A 262 5.69 -4.77 8.35
CA LEU A 262 4.29 -4.88 8.77
C LEU A 262 4.06 -3.94 9.95
N ASN A 263 3.01 -3.12 9.86
CA ASN A 263 2.67 -2.15 10.87
C ASN A 263 1.17 -2.16 11.18
N PRO A 264 0.78 -2.08 12.44
CA PRO A 264 -0.57 -1.68 12.79
C PRO A 264 -0.76 -0.20 12.44
N ILE A 265 -1.90 0.12 11.85
CA ILE A 265 -2.34 1.46 11.52
C ILE A 265 -3.61 1.73 12.30
N VAL A 266 -3.71 2.89 12.90
CA VAL A 266 -4.87 3.25 13.73
C VAL A 266 -5.37 4.65 13.41
N ASP A 267 -6.68 4.85 13.53
CA ASP A 267 -7.31 6.16 13.68
C ASP A 267 -8.35 6.05 14.78
N LEU A 268 -7.95 6.40 15.99
CA LEU A 268 -8.76 6.31 17.21
C LEU A 268 -9.03 7.73 17.69
N GLN A 269 -10.26 8.18 17.55
CA GLN A 269 -10.68 9.53 17.91
C GLN A 269 -11.89 9.50 18.84
N MET A 270 -11.96 10.47 19.72
CA MET A 270 -13.13 10.77 20.50
C MET A 270 -13.35 12.29 20.50
N GLY A 271 -14.58 12.71 20.39
CA GLY A 271 -14.91 14.14 20.31
C GLY A 271 -16.36 14.45 20.63
N LYS A 272 -16.73 15.71 20.44
CA LYS A 272 -18.10 16.20 20.60
C LYS A 272 -18.39 17.25 19.54
N ALA A 273 -19.55 17.16 18.91
CA ALA A 273 -20.08 18.12 17.96
C ALA A 273 -21.34 18.78 18.54
N SER A 274 -21.52 20.07 18.25
CA SER A 274 -22.67 20.84 18.75
C SER A 274 -23.96 20.56 17.99
N ASP A 275 -23.87 19.97 16.80
CA ASP A 275 -24.97 19.66 15.89
C ASP A 275 -25.38 18.17 15.93
N LEU A 276 -25.01 17.47 16.98
CA LEU A 276 -25.31 16.06 17.16
C LEU A 276 -25.97 15.83 18.53
N ASP A 277 -27.13 15.17 18.56
CA ASP A 277 -27.82 14.82 19.81
C ASP A 277 -27.07 13.76 20.62
N ALA A 278 -26.23 12.96 19.98
CA ALA A 278 -25.41 11.99 20.67
C ALA A 278 -24.37 12.64 21.57
N SER A 279 -24.07 11.98 22.71
CA SER A 279 -23.16 12.50 23.73
C SER A 279 -21.72 12.69 23.25
N TYR A 280 -21.28 11.95 22.22
CA TYR A 280 -19.92 12.02 21.69
C TYR A 280 -19.85 11.56 20.23
N THR A 281 -18.87 12.05 19.49
CA THR A 281 -18.40 11.56 18.21
C THR A 281 -17.22 10.61 18.41
N TYR A 282 -17.00 9.68 17.49
CA TYR A 282 -15.81 8.82 17.54
C TYR A 282 -15.44 8.29 16.15
N VAL A 283 -14.18 7.95 15.99
CA VAL A 283 -13.65 7.12 14.90
C VAL A 283 -12.82 6.01 15.55
N ASN A 284 -13.05 4.79 15.13
CA ASN A 284 -12.33 3.60 15.59
C ASN A 284 -11.90 2.80 14.37
N THR A 285 -10.78 3.17 13.79
CA THR A 285 -10.15 2.48 12.67
C THR A 285 -9.00 1.64 13.16
N ARG A 286 -9.01 0.38 12.75
CA ARG A 286 -7.94 -0.59 12.96
C ARG A 286 -7.53 -1.12 11.59
N ALA A 287 -6.24 -1.08 11.31
CA ALA A 287 -5.72 -1.51 10.03
C ALA A 287 -4.37 -2.18 10.18
N LEU A 288 -4.01 -2.95 9.16
CA LEU A 288 -2.68 -3.52 8.98
C LEU A 288 -2.13 -3.01 7.66
N ASN A 289 -0.93 -2.45 7.71
CA ASN A 289 -0.17 -2.06 6.53
C ASN A 289 0.99 -3.02 6.32
N PHE A 290 0.98 -3.69 5.18
CA PHE A 290 2.06 -4.54 4.70
C PHE A 290 2.68 -3.90 3.47
N ARG A 291 4.00 -3.72 3.48
CA ARG A 291 4.75 -3.14 2.36
C ARG A 291 6.09 -3.82 2.20
N GLY A 292 6.59 -3.84 0.96
CA GLY A 292 7.83 -4.52 0.68
C GLY A 292 8.40 -4.20 -0.69
N GLY A 293 9.58 -4.73 -0.92
CA GLY A 293 10.28 -4.72 -2.20
C GLY A 293 10.89 -6.08 -2.51
N LEU A 294 10.84 -6.45 -3.79
CA LEU A 294 11.48 -7.62 -4.36
C LEU A 294 12.46 -7.13 -5.42
N GLY A 295 13.74 -7.35 -5.21
CA GLY A 295 14.78 -6.69 -5.96
C GLY A 295 14.72 -5.17 -5.79
N LYS A 296 15.11 -4.43 -6.83
CA LYS A 296 15.02 -2.97 -6.87
C LYS A 296 13.80 -2.48 -7.65
N GLU A 297 13.17 -3.34 -8.39
CA GLU A 297 12.21 -3.02 -9.45
C GLU A 297 10.76 -3.18 -9.01
N ILE A 298 10.47 -4.17 -8.16
CA ILE A 298 9.11 -4.47 -7.72
C ILE A 298 8.93 -3.97 -6.29
N ASN A 299 7.94 -3.12 -6.09
CA ASN A 299 7.55 -2.63 -4.77
C ASN A 299 6.03 -2.76 -4.61
N PHE A 300 5.58 -3.06 -3.42
CA PHE A 300 4.15 -3.19 -3.14
C PHE A 300 3.80 -2.71 -1.74
N THR A 301 2.58 -2.24 -1.62
CA THR A 301 1.94 -1.93 -0.34
C THR A 301 0.50 -2.39 -0.37
N THR A 302 0.01 -2.85 0.75
CA THR A 302 -1.41 -3.08 0.98
C THR A 302 -1.77 -2.68 2.40
N THR A 303 -2.91 -2.01 2.53
CA THR A 303 -3.47 -1.64 3.82
C THR A 303 -4.93 -2.03 3.83
N PHE A 304 -5.32 -2.79 4.81
CA PHE A 304 -6.71 -3.16 5.04
C PHE A 304 -7.19 -2.50 6.31
N PHE A 305 -8.29 -1.74 6.20
CA PHE A 305 -8.89 -0.97 7.27
C PHE A 305 -10.26 -1.54 7.64
N GLU A 306 -10.51 -1.66 8.92
CA GLU A 306 -11.82 -1.88 9.50
C GLU A 306 -12.17 -0.67 10.38
N SER A 307 -13.24 0.02 10.05
CA SER A 307 -13.54 1.31 10.63
C SER A 307 -14.97 1.42 11.11
N GLN A 308 -15.15 2.00 12.27
CA GLN A 308 -16.43 2.37 12.82
C GLN A 308 -16.39 3.82 13.28
N GLY A 309 -17.44 4.60 12.96
CA GLY A 309 -17.44 6.01 13.33
C GLY A 309 -18.83 6.61 13.43
N ARG A 310 -18.91 7.64 14.25
CA ARG A 310 -20.00 8.60 14.37
C ARG A 310 -19.39 9.99 14.27
N PHE A 311 -19.80 10.74 13.28
CA PHE A 311 -19.25 12.06 12.97
C PHE A 311 -20.18 13.17 13.47
N ALA A 312 -19.81 14.42 13.21
CA ALA A 312 -20.68 15.58 13.41
C ALA A 312 -21.95 15.47 12.56
N GLY A 313 -23.03 16.11 12.96
CA GLY A 313 -24.35 16.01 12.32
C GLY A 313 -24.29 16.35 10.84
N TYR A 314 -23.72 17.48 10.48
CA TYR A 314 -23.61 17.92 9.06
C TYR A 314 -22.86 16.92 8.17
N PHE A 315 -21.86 16.23 8.72
CA PHE A 315 -21.09 15.25 7.98
C PHE A 315 -21.90 13.97 7.76
N ASN A 316 -22.64 13.54 8.78
CA ASN A 316 -23.57 12.41 8.66
C ASN A 316 -24.65 12.70 7.64
N ASP A 317 -25.26 13.90 7.69
CA ASP A 317 -26.30 14.35 6.73
C ASP A 317 -25.77 14.31 5.30
N TYR A 318 -24.57 14.82 5.06
CA TYR A 318 -23.94 14.74 3.75
C TYR A 318 -23.66 13.29 3.32
N ALA A 319 -23.10 12.47 4.19
CA ALA A 319 -22.83 11.05 3.91
C ALA A 319 -24.11 10.28 3.53
N GLU A 320 -25.22 10.55 4.20
CA GLU A 320 -26.55 9.95 3.91
C GLU A 320 -27.18 10.52 2.63
N SER A 321 -26.94 11.80 2.31
CA SER A 321 -27.46 12.42 1.07
C SER A 321 -26.88 11.81 -0.20
N ILE A 322 -25.66 11.26 -0.13
CA ILE A 322 -24.96 10.59 -1.23
C ILE A 322 -25.03 9.06 -1.15
N ARG A 323 -25.94 8.51 -0.35
CA ARG A 323 -26.08 7.05 -0.16
C ARG A 323 -26.24 6.28 -1.48
N PRO A 324 -25.77 5.02 -1.53
CA PRO A 324 -25.94 4.20 -2.72
C PRO A 324 -27.32 3.55 -2.77
N SER A 325 -27.68 3.02 -3.93
CA SER A 325 -28.80 2.09 -4.07
C SER A 325 -28.57 0.82 -3.22
N GLY A 326 -29.65 0.11 -2.89
CA GLY A 326 -29.57 -1.23 -2.29
C GLY A 326 -29.56 -1.25 -0.75
N GLY A 327 -29.96 -0.15 -0.08
CA GLY A 327 -30.26 -0.14 1.36
C GLY A 327 -29.10 0.19 2.29
N ASN A 328 -27.89 0.40 1.80
CA ASN A 328 -26.82 0.96 2.60
C ASN A 328 -27.13 2.42 2.94
N PRO A 329 -26.95 2.86 4.20
CA PRO A 329 -27.45 4.15 4.66
C PRO A 329 -26.64 5.35 4.17
N ALA A 330 -25.36 5.17 3.86
CA ALA A 330 -24.47 6.27 3.59
C ALA A 330 -23.26 5.87 2.74
N ILE A 331 -22.60 6.89 2.19
CA ILE A 331 -21.20 6.80 1.74
C ILE A 331 -20.39 7.76 2.63
N VAL A 332 -19.42 7.23 3.36
CA VAL A 332 -18.48 8.08 4.10
C VAL A 332 -17.59 8.79 3.09
N PRO A 333 -17.62 10.13 3.03
CA PRO A 333 -16.91 10.90 2.02
C PRO A 333 -15.41 10.59 1.95
N GLY A 334 -14.91 10.36 0.73
CA GLY A 334 -13.52 9.97 0.48
C GLY A 334 -13.16 8.54 0.88
N ILE A 335 -14.03 7.81 1.54
CA ILE A 335 -13.80 6.45 2.04
C ILE A 335 -14.60 5.42 1.25
N GLY A 336 -15.92 5.41 1.36
CA GLY A 336 -16.75 4.47 0.63
C GLY A 336 -18.08 4.14 1.27
N ILE A 337 -18.74 3.13 0.71
CA ILE A 337 -20.06 2.67 1.14
C ILE A 337 -19.98 2.14 2.58
N ALA A 338 -20.93 2.58 3.40
CA ALA A 338 -21.00 2.26 4.81
C ALA A 338 -22.29 1.48 5.15
N LYS A 339 -22.18 0.62 6.13
CA LYS A 339 -23.32 -0.06 6.76
C LYS A 339 -23.73 0.67 8.04
N ARG A 340 -24.98 0.48 8.48
CA ARG A 340 -25.39 1.00 9.80
C ARG A 340 -24.68 0.22 10.91
N PHE A 341 -24.13 0.95 11.85
CA PHE A 341 -23.55 0.42 13.08
C PHE A 341 -24.27 1.03 14.28
N LYS A 342 -24.89 0.20 15.12
CA LYS A 342 -25.80 0.67 16.18
C LYS A 342 -26.90 1.56 15.58
N THR A 343 -27.36 2.59 16.32
CA THR A 343 -28.46 3.45 15.91
C THR A 343 -27.98 4.57 14.97
N ASP A 344 -26.82 5.16 15.21
CA ASP A 344 -26.39 6.47 14.68
C ASP A 344 -24.92 6.52 14.27
N ALA A 345 -24.32 5.36 13.98
CA ALA A 345 -22.94 5.24 13.53
C ALA A 345 -22.85 4.41 12.26
N TYR A 346 -21.67 4.42 11.67
CA TYR A 346 -21.36 3.71 10.42
C TYR A 346 -20.25 2.70 10.65
N ASP A 347 -20.33 1.60 9.92
CA ASP A 347 -19.28 0.60 9.76
C ASP A 347 -18.84 0.62 8.29
N PHE A 348 -17.56 0.95 8.05
CA PHE A 348 -17.05 1.19 6.72
C PHE A 348 -15.65 0.58 6.56
N PRO A 349 -15.53 -0.47 5.74
CA PRO A 349 -14.22 -1.01 5.38
C PRO A 349 -13.54 -0.12 4.33
N LEU A 350 -12.23 -0.11 4.32
CA LEU A 350 -11.42 0.51 3.29
C LEU A 350 -10.25 -0.42 2.95
N ALA A 351 -9.87 -0.46 1.69
CA ALA A 351 -8.62 -1.05 1.25
C ALA A 351 -7.83 -0.03 0.45
N ASP A 352 -6.51 -0.04 0.59
CA ASP A 352 -5.58 0.69 -0.26
C ASP A 352 -4.44 -0.28 -0.60
N ALA A 353 -4.17 -0.46 -1.89
CA ALA A 353 -3.15 -1.38 -2.34
C ALA A 353 -2.50 -0.87 -3.62
N ASN A 354 -1.19 -1.10 -3.73
CA ASN A 354 -0.44 -0.74 -4.92
C ASN A 354 0.72 -1.70 -5.13
N ILE A 355 0.91 -2.14 -6.36
CA ILE A 355 2.14 -2.78 -6.81
C ILE A 355 2.76 -1.91 -7.90
N THR A 356 4.04 -1.61 -7.76
CA THR A 356 4.82 -0.82 -8.71
C THR A 356 5.91 -1.69 -9.30
N PHE A 357 6.01 -1.68 -10.63
CA PHE A 357 7.10 -2.27 -11.38
C PHE A 357 7.87 -1.17 -12.11
N ALA A 358 9.14 -0.97 -11.75
CA ALA A 358 10.01 0.07 -12.28
C ALA A 358 11.29 -0.53 -12.88
N PRO A 359 11.22 -1.10 -14.12
CA PRO A 359 12.34 -1.82 -14.74
C PRO A 359 13.51 -0.93 -15.15
N GLY A 360 13.44 0.35 -14.88
CA GLY A 360 14.50 1.29 -15.23
C GLY A 360 14.19 2.70 -14.78
N LYS A 361 14.81 3.70 -15.42
CA LYS A 361 14.68 5.10 -15.03
C LYS A 361 13.57 5.86 -15.75
N ILE A 362 13.02 5.27 -16.82
CA ILE A 362 12.10 5.94 -17.75
C ILE A 362 10.66 5.61 -17.41
N PHE A 363 10.35 4.34 -17.12
CA PHE A 363 9.00 3.86 -16.91
C PHE A 363 8.80 3.37 -15.47
N ASP A 364 7.66 3.67 -14.90
CA ASP A 364 7.09 2.93 -13.79
C ASP A 364 5.63 2.60 -14.08
N LEU A 365 5.27 1.33 -13.86
CA LEU A 365 3.93 0.81 -14.01
C LEU A 365 3.36 0.54 -12.64
N GLN A 366 2.12 0.93 -12.40
CA GLN A 366 1.44 0.73 -11.13
C GLN A 366 0.06 0.13 -11.36
N LEU A 367 -0.22 -0.96 -10.66
CA LEU A 367 -1.56 -1.51 -10.53
C LEU A 367 -1.99 -1.30 -9.08
N GLY A 368 -3.13 -0.65 -8.86
CA GLY A 368 -3.54 -0.31 -7.52
C GLY A 368 -5.05 -0.20 -7.32
N TYR A 369 -5.41 -0.14 -6.07
CA TYR A 369 -6.71 0.28 -5.57
C TYR A 369 -6.47 1.41 -4.57
N GLY A 370 -6.89 2.62 -4.92
CA GLY A 370 -6.55 3.82 -4.14
C GLY A 370 -7.02 5.10 -4.84
N ARG A 371 -6.38 6.21 -4.52
CA ARG A 371 -6.70 7.54 -5.06
C ARG A 371 -5.47 8.17 -5.69
N ASN A 372 -5.69 8.95 -6.73
CA ASN A 372 -4.67 9.77 -7.36
C ASN A 372 -5.03 11.25 -7.18
N PHE A 373 -4.06 12.12 -7.47
CA PHE A 373 -4.26 13.56 -7.38
C PHE A 373 -3.39 14.28 -8.41
N ILE A 374 -4.00 15.18 -9.19
CA ILE A 374 -3.31 16.00 -10.19
C ILE A 374 -3.45 17.48 -9.85
N GLY A 375 -2.38 18.06 -9.30
CA GLY A 375 -2.34 19.48 -8.94
C GLY A 375 -1.23 19.81 -7.95
N ASP A 376 -0.88 21.09 -7.86
CA ASP A 376 0.04 21.63 -6.84
C ASP A 376 -0.70 22.28 -5.66
N GLY A 377 -2.04 22.37 -5.75
CA GLY A 377 -2.94 22.96 -4.77
C GLY A 377 -3.30 22.05 -3.60
N TYR A 378 -4.15 22.59 -2.72
CA TYR A 378 -4.86 21.83 -1.70
C TYR A 378 -6.05 21.08 -2.32
N ARG A 379 -6.76 21.72 -3.26
CA ARG A 379 -7.76 21.10 -4.12
C ARG A 379 -7.18 20.78 -5.49
N SER A 380 -7.88 19.94 -6.21
CA SER A 380 -7.70 19.82 -7.66
C SER A 380 -9.03 20.00 -8.39
N LEU A 381 -8.99 20.75 -9.49
CA LEU A 381 -10.09 20.82 -10.43
C LEU A 381 -10.03 19.68 -11.46
N LEU A 382 -8.89 18.99 -11.60
CA LEU A 382 -8.64 17.96 -12.60
C LEU A 382 -8.91 16.57 -12.06
N GLU A 383 -8.11 16.09 -11.15
CA GLU A 383 -8.28 14.83 -10.44
C GLU A 383 -7.89 15.04 -8.97
N GLY A 384 -8.88 14.94 -8.09
CA GLY A 384 -8.73 15.08 -6.64
C GLY A 384 -8.86 13.75 -5.91
N ASP A 385 -8.53 13.76 -4.63
CA ASP A 385 -8.61 12.59 -3.74
C ASP A 385 -9.83 12.62 -2.81
N GLY A 386 -10.84 13.46 -3.14
CA GLY A 386 -12.07 13.60 -2.36
C GLY A 386 -13.09 12.48 -2.58
N ALA A 387 -12.98 11.71 -3.66
CA ALA A 387 -13.83 10.56 -3.94
C ALA A 387 -13.30 9.28 -3.25
N SER A 388 -14.16 8.25 -3.18
CA SER A 388 -13.77 6.91 -2.72
C SER A 388 -12.63 6.32 -3.56
N PRO A 389 -11.80 5.42 -3.02
CA PRO A 389 -10.80 4.70 -3.79
C PRO A 389 -11.40 3.88 -4.93
N TYR A 390 -10.62 3.71 -5.99
CA TYR A 390 -10.98 2.97 -7.20
C TYR A 390 -9.81 2.12 -7.71
N PRO A 391 -10.09 1.01 -8.42
CA PRO A 391 -9.06 0.27 -9.14
C PRO A 391 -8.46 1.15 -10.24
N TYR A 392 -7.14 1.10 -10.39
CA TYR A 392 -6.46 1.82 -11.45
C TYR A 392 -5.23 1.08 -11.98
N PHE A 393 -4.92 1.32 -13.24
CA PHE A 393 -3.63 1.06 -13.84
C PHE A 393 -3.00 2.39 -14.23
N LYS A 394 -1.75 2.62 -13.83
CA LYS A 394 -1.04 3.87 -14.09
C LYS A 394 0.33 3.61 -14.70
N LEU A 395 0.64 4.31 -15.78
CA LEU A 395 1.95 4.33 -16.43
C LEU A 395 2.55 5.73 -16.30
N ASN A 396 3.67 5.84 -15.65
CA ASN A 396 4.48 7.05 -15.64
C ASN A 396 5.69 6.88 -16.56
N THR A 397 5.86 7.82 -17.46
CA THR A 397 7.03 7.93 -18.35
C THR A 397 7.81 9.19 -18.00
N LYS A 398 9.10 9.05 -17.67
CA LYS A 398 9.97 10.15 -17.23
C LYS A 398 11.20 10.22 -18.11
N PHE A 399 11.37 11.31 -18.82
CA PHE A 399 12.55 11.53 -19.63
C PHE A 399 12.83 13.03 -19.78
N TRP A 400 14.08 13.42 -19.90
CA TRP A 400 14.49 14.81 -20.06
C TRP A 400 13.86 15.73 -19.01
N LYS A 401 12.96 16.64 -19.39
CA LYS A 401 12.20 17.58 -18.54
C LYS A 401 10.71 17.27 -18.50
N ILE A 402 10.32 16.05 -18.84
CA ILE A 402 8.93 15.64 -18.99
C ILE A 402 8.63 14.46 -18.05
N LYS A 403 7.48 14.52 -17.40
CA LYS A 403 6.80 13.38 -16.81
C LYS A 403 5.43 13.27 -17.46
N TYR A 404 5.15 12.11 -18.04
CA TYR A 404 3.86 11.82 -18.65
C TYR A 404 3.20 10.69 -17.89
N THR A 405 2.03 10.98 -17.33
CA THR A 405 1.24 10.06 -16.50
C THR A 405 -0.02 9.68 -17.26
N ASN A 406 -0.23 8.39 -17.47
CA ASN A 406 -1.46 7.83 -18.00
C ASN A 406 -2.12 7.02 -16.90
N THR A 407 -3.39 7.29 -16.59
CA THR A 407 -4.14 6.58 -15.54
C THR A 407 -5.44 6.05 -16.15
N TYR A 408 -5.68 4.76 -15.98
CA TYR A 408 -6.89 4.06 -16.41
C TYR A 408 -7.63 3.59 -15.17
N MET A 409 -8.91 3.91 -15.06
CA MET A 409 -9.70 3.77 -13.83
C MET A 409 -11.01 3.02 -14.08
N TRP A 410 -11.40 2.19 -13.12
CA TRP A 410 -12.69 1.50 -13.08
C TRP A 410 -13.54 2.13 -11.99
N LEU A 411 -14.52 2.91 -12.39
CA LEU A 411 -15.37 3.69 -11.50
C LEU A 411 -16.77 3.05 -11.36
N LYS A 412 -17.51 3.48 -10.34
CA LYS A 412 -18.88 3.01 -10.08
C LYS A 412 -19.87 4.19 -10.07
N ASP A 413 -21.02 3.97 -10.67
CA ASP A 413 -22.23 4.75 -10.46
C ASP A 413 -23.17 3.90 -9.60
N VAL A 414 -23.50 4.40 -8.41
CA VAL A 414 -24.25 3.67 -7.39
C VAL A 414 -25.70 4.14 -7.22
N ARG A 415 -26.18 4.97 -8.16
CA ARG A 415 -27.56 5.48 -8.14
C ARG A 415 -28.58 4.37 -8.45
N PRO A 416 -29.83 4.49 -7.93
CA PRO A 416 -30.90 3.55 -8.22
C PRO A 416 -31.17 3.33 -9.71
N ASP A 417 -31.15 4.43 -10.49
CA ASP A 417 -31.51 4.43 -11.92
C ASP A 417 -30.62 3.56 -12.80
N VAL A 418 -29.42 3.22 -12.32
CA VAL A 418 -28.40 2.47 -13.07
C VAL A 418 -27.92 1.22 -12.33
N THR A 419 -28.65 0.82 -11.26
CA THR A 419 -28.35 -0.40 -10.49
C THR A 419 -29.24 -1.53 -11.02
N GLU A 420 -28.65 -2.56 -11.61
CA GLU A 420 -29.33 -3.72 -12.14
C GLU A 420 -28.90 -4.97 -11.39
N ASP A 421 -29.80 -5.89 -11.12
CA ASP A 421 -29.53 -7.16 -10.41
C ASP A 421 -28.69 -6.99 -9.13
N ARG A 422 -28.93 -5.92 -8.38
CA ARG A 422 -28.18 -5.52 -7.18
C ARG A 422 -26.71 -5.21 -7.44
N THR A 423 -26.34 -4.96 -8.70
CA THR A 423 -24.97 -4.62 -9.12
C THR A 423 -24.89 -3.17 -9.59
N TYR A 424 -23.96 -2.42 -9.06
CA TYR A 424 -23.71 -1.03 -9.45
C TYR A 424 -23.12 -0.94 -10.84
N ALA A 425 -23.55 0.04 -11.62
CA ALA A 425 -23.04 0.25 -12.95
C ALA A 425 -21.54 0.56 -12.94
N THR A 426 -20.80 -0.04 -13.86
CA THR A 426 -19.39 0.24 -14.08
C THR A 426 -19.24 1.27 -15.20
N LYS A 427 -18.41 2.27 -14.95
CA LYS A 427 -17.91 3.19 -15.95
C LYS A 427 -16.40 3.25 -15.92
N PHE A 428 -15.80 3.66 -16.99
CA PHE A 428 -14.36 3.71 -17.16
C PHE A 428 -13.92 5.16 -17.34
N MET A 429 -12.72 5.46 -16.89
CA MET A 429 -12.08 6.75 -17.10
C MET A 429 -10.62 6.53 -17.49
N ALA A 430 -10.14 7.29 -18.46
CA ALA A 430 -8.74 7.35 -18.82
C ALA A 430 -8.26 8.80 -18.76
N ASN A 431 -7.13 9.03 -18.12
CA ASN A 431 -6.50 10.35 -17.98
C ASN A 431 -5.12 10.35 -18.61
N HIS A 432 -4.81 11.41 -19.33
CA HIS A 432 -3.46 11.79 -19.72
C HIS A 432 -3.04 13.06 -18.97
N TYR A 433 -1.86 13.03 -18.37
CA TYR A 433 -1.27 14.24 -17.79
C TYR A 433 0.19 14.37 -18.19
N LEU A 434 0.50 15.35 -19.04
CA LEU A 434 1.85 15.69 -19.44
C LEU A 434 2.32 16.87 -18.59
N SER A 435 3.40 16.70 -17.82
CA SER A 435 4.06 17.76 -17.07
C SER A 435 5.41 18.06 -17.69
N TRP A 436 5.66 19.32 -18.03
CA TRP A 436 6.88 19.78 -18.69
C TRP A 436 7.54 20.93 -17.92
N ASN A 437 8.78 20.72 -17.48
CA ASN A 437 9.62 21.77 -16.90
C ASN A 437 10.21 22.60 -18.04
N VAL A 438 9.49 23.62 -18.48
CA VAL A 438 9.87 24.50 -19.60
C VAL A 438 11.18 25.22 -19.28
N SER A 439 11.32 25.71 -18.04
CA SER A 439 12.50 26.38 -17.55
C SER A 439 12.81 25.97 -16.08
N ASN A 440 13.88 26.50 -15.52
CA ASN A 440 14.24 26.30 -14.11
C ASN A 440 13.13 26.77 -13.14
N ARG A 441 12.23 27.65 -13.59
CA ARG A 441 11.16 28.23 -12.78
C ARG A 441 9.76 27.84 -13.21
N LEU A 442 9.55 27.57 -14.50
CA LEU A 442 8.22 27.35 -15.08
C LEU A 442 7.98 25.87 -15.38
N ASN A 443 6.94 25.32 -14.82
CA ASN A 443 6.36 24.05 -15.19
C ASN A 443 4.96 24.30 -15.80
N LEU A 444 4.69 23.67 -16.93
CA LEU A 444 3.38 23.63 -17.56
C LEU A 444 2.89 22.19 -17.62
N GLY A 445 1.58 22.00 -17.52
CA GLY A 445 0.97 20.70 -17.68
C GLY A 445 -0.27 20.73 -18.53
N PHE A 446 -0.46 19.64 -19.29
CA PHE A 446 -1.65 19.37 -20.10
C PHE A 446 -2.35 18.14 -19.54
N PHE A 447 -3.65 18.27 -19.37
CA PHE A 447 -4.52 17.22 -18.87
C PHE A 447 -5.64 16.96 -19.87
N GLU A 448 -5.91 15.70 -20.13
CA GLU A 448 -7.07 15.24 -20.84
C GLU A 448 -7.66 14.04 -20.14
N SER A 449 -8.96 14.00 -20.03
CA SER A 449 -9.71 12.89 -19.45
C SER A 449 -10.88 12.53 -20.31
N VAL A 450 -11.22 11.25 -20.39
CA VAL A 450 -12.44 10.76 -20.99
C VAL A 450 -13.13 9.77 -20.08
N VAL A 451 -14.46 9.90 -19.96
CA VAL A 451 -15.32 8.96 -19.20
C VAL A 451 -16.26 8.26 -20.17
N TRP A 452 -16.37 6.93 -20.09
CA TRP A 452 -17.30 6.15 -20.90
C TRP A 452 -17.93 5.01 -20.11
N THR A 453 -18.98 4.43 -20.65
CA THR A 453 -19.74 3.36 -20.03
C THR A 453 -19.56 2.03 -20.77
N ASN A 454 -20.04 0.95 -20.17
CA ASN A 454 -20.10 -0.37 -20.78
C ASN A 454 -21.29 -0.56 -21.73
N SER A 455 -21.84 0.52 -22.30
CA SER A 455 -22.95 0.45 -23.25
C SER A 455 -22.56 -0.38 -24.49
N ASN A 456 -23.48 -1.20 -24.99
CA ASN A 456 -23.27 -2.10 -26.13
C ASN A 456 -22.11 -3.10 -25.93
N ASN A 457 -21.88 -3.56 -24.70
CA ASN A 457 -20.76 -4.46 -24.38
C ASN A 457 -19.39 -3.90 -24.73
N ARG A 458 -19.24 -2.58 -24.79
CA ARG A 458 -18.00 -1.88 -25.14
C ARG A 458 -16.86 -2.24 -24.18
N GLY A 459 -17.16 -2.48 -22.93
CA GLY A 459 -16.16 -2.81 -21.91
C GLY A 459 -15.11 -1.70 -21.74
N PHE A 460 -13.94 -2.11 -21.34
CA PHE A 460 -12.76 -1.25 -21.33
C PHE A 460 -12.26 -1.08 -22.77
N ASP A 461 -12.42 0.10 -23.32
CA ASP A 461 -12.12 0.38 -24.72
C ASP A 461 -10.61 0.58 -24.93
N VAL A 462 -9.98 -0.38 -25.64
CA VAL A 462 -8.53 -0.36 -25.91
C VAL A 462 -8.09 0.84 -26.76
N ASN A 463 -8.98 1.52 -27.46
CA ASN A 463 -8.64 2.72 -28.21
C ASN A 463 -8.14 3.84 -27.30
N PHE A 464 -8.57 3.87 -26.03
CA PHE A 464 -8.11 4.83 -25.01
C PHE A 464 -6.84 4.37 -24.30
N VAL A 465 -6.29 3.19 -24.58
CA VAL A 465 -5.02 2.73 -23.99
C VAL A 465 -3.80 3.36 -24.67
N ASN A 466 -3.95 3.84 -25.90
CA ASN A 466 -2.85 4.50 -26.59
C ASN A 466 -2.40 5.75 -25.84
N PRO A 467 -1.18 5.79 -25.28
CA PRO A 467 -0.75 6.85 -24.38
C PRO A 467 -0.42 8.17 -25.10
N ILE A 468 -0.47 8.23 -26.40
CA ILE A 468 -0.02 9.41 -27.20
C ILE A 468 -1.18 10.09 -27.92
N ILE A 469 -2.30 9.39 -28.09
CA ILE A 469 -3.43 9.90 -28.86
C ILE A 469 -4.27 10.89 -28.03
N PHE A 470 -4.78 11.92 -28.70
CA PHE A 470 -5.81 12.78 -28.10
C PHE A 470 -7.13 12.03 -27.99
N TYR A 471 -7.65 11.86 -26.79
CA TYR A 471 -8.88 11.11 -26.51
C TYR A 471 -10.10 11.72 -27.20
N ARG A 472 -10.14 13.05 -27.35
CA ARG A 472 -11.23 13.72 -28.05
C ARG A 472 -11.35 13.26 -29.50
N ALA A 473 -10.23 12.99 -30.18
CA ALA A 473 -10.24 12.46 -31.55
C ALA A 473 -10.79 11.04 -31.60
N VAL A 474 -10.44 10.22 -30.61
CA VAL A 474 -10.93 8.83 -30.47
C VAL A 474 -12.43 8.80 -30.14
N GLU A 475 -12.86 9.67 -29.24
CA GLU A 475 -14.27 9.83 -28.89
C GLU A 475 -15.12 10.15 -30.10
N PHE A 476 -14.71 11.12 -30.92
CA PHE A 476 -15.39 11.47 -32.18
C PHE A 476 -15.49 10.31 -33.17
N GLY A 477 -14.43 9.48 -33.27
CA GLY A 477 -14.41 8.29 -34.10
C GLY A 477 -15.36 7.18 -33.63
N SER A 478 -15.65 7.12 -32.35
CA SER A 478 -16.55 6.12 -31.76
C SER A 478 -18.03 6.54 -31.83
N SER A 479 -18.34 7.76 -31.44
CA SER A 479 -19.64 8.46 -31.55
C SER A 479 -19.51 9.83 -30.85
N SER A 480 -20.12 10.88 -31.42
CA SER A 480 -20.10 12.23 -30.83
C SER A 480 -20.79 12.33 -29.45
N LYS A 481 -21.42 11.25 -28.94
CA LYS A 481 -22.14 11.19 -27.67
C LYS A 481 -21.74 9.98 -26.81
N SER A 482 -20.65 9.30 -27.15
CA SER A 482 -20.28 8.04 -26.51
C SER A 482 -19.45 8.19 -25.23
N GLY A 483 -19.06 9.39 -24.87
CA GLY A 483 -18.25 9.67 -23.70
C GLY A 483 -18.38 11.11 -23.23
N ASN A 484 -17.67 11.45 -22.17
CA ASN A 484 -17.55 12.80 -21.62
C ASN A 484 -16.05 13.12 -21.51
N ALA A 485 -15.59 14.16 -22.22
CA ALA A 485 -14.18 14.54 -22.24
C ALA A 485 -13.96 15.87 -21.53
N LEU A 486 -12.94 15.92 -20.69
CA LEU A 486 -12.48 17.11 -19.99
C LEU A 486 -11.04 17.44 -20.39
N LEU A 487 -10.76 18.71 -20.59
CA LEU A 487 -9.43 19.24 -20.88
C LEU A 487 -8.94 20.12 -19.73
N GLY A 488 -7.65 20.10 -19.45
CA GLY A 488 -7.08 20.90 -18.38
C GLY A 488 -5.67 21.41 -18.70
N LEU A 489 -5.36 22.55 -18.10
CA LEU A 489 -4.03 23.14 -18.11
C LEU A 489 -3.59 23.35 -16.67
N THR A 490 -2.33 23.08 -16.38
CA THR A 490 -1.70 23.45 -15.11
C THR A 490 -0.49 24.34 -15.36
N GLY A 491 -0.25 25.24 -14.45
CA GLY A 491 0.95 26.06 -14.45
C GLY A 491 1.51 26.18 -13.04
N LYS A 492 2.83 26.09 -12.93
CA LYS A 492 3.54 26.40 -11.70
C LYS A 492 4.74 27.27 -11.98
N TYR A 493 4.88 28.34 -11.24
CA TYR A 493 6.00 29.26 -11.33
C TYR A 493 6.72 29.41 -10.00
N LYS A 494 7.99 28.99 -9.96
CA LYS A 494 8.88 29.12 -8.80
C LYS A 494 9.41 30.54 -8.78
N TRP A 495 8.73 31.44 -8.06
CA TRP A 495 9.14 32.85 -7.97
C TRP A 495 10.57 32.96 -7.40
N ASN A 496 10.80 32.22 -6.31
CA ASN A 496 12.11 31.99 -5.69
C ASN A 496 12.08 30.64 -4.94
N ASN A 497 13.09 30.35 -4.12
CA ASN A 497 13.15 29.11 -3.34
C ASN A 497 12.10 29.03 -2.21
N SER A 498 11.48 30.13 -1.86
CA SER A 498 10.47 30.20 -0.81
C SER A 498 9.04 30.38 -1.33
N ILE A 499 8.84 30.94 -2.53
CA ILE A 499 7.50 31.26 -3.04
C ILE A 499 7.25 30.53 -4.36
N ASN A 500 6.16 29.77 -4.40
CA ASN A 500 5.63 29.15 -5.59
C ASN A 500 4.22 29.64 -5.87
N LEU A 501 3.98 29.98 -7.13
CA LEU A 501 2.65 30.28 -7.66
C LEU A 501 2.18 29.08 -8.48
N TYR A 502 0.90 28.71 -8.40
CA TYR A 502 0.32 27.63 -9.20
C TYR A 502 -1.08 27.97 -9.68
N THR A 503 -1.48 27.33 -10.76
CA THR A 503 -2.80 27.52 -11.39
C THR A 503 -3.28 26.24 -12.03
N GLN A 504 -4.60 26.08 -12.11
CA GLN A 504 -5.28 25.12 -12.97
C GLN A 504 -6.37 25.82 -13.77
N PHE A 505 -6.58 25.37 -15.00
CA PHE A 505 -7.70 25.74 -15.82
C PHE A 505 -8.33 24.47 -16.37
N LEU A 506 -9.62 24.31 -16.12
CA LEU A 506 -10.42 23.17 -16.56
C LEU A 506 -11.44 23.64 -17.60
N ILE A 507 -11.60 22.89 -18.69
CA ILE A 507 -12.63 23.02 -19.68
C ILE A 507 -13.38 21.70 -19.79
N ASP A 508 -14.66 21.68 -19.52
CA ASP A 508 -15.56 20.55 -19.72
C ASP A 508 -16.29 20.66 -21.06
N GLU A 509 -16.95 21.79 -21.32
CA GLU A 509 -17.51 22.15 -22.61
C GLU A 509 -17.28 23.65 -22.93
N PHE A 510 -17.17 23.96 -24.20
CA PHE A 510 -16.89 25.34 -24.63
C PHE A 510 -17.53 25.66 -25.99
N SER A 511 -18.32 26.73 -26.01
CA SER A 511 -18.91 27.28 -27.22
C SER A 511 -18.29 28.65 -27.53
N VAL A 512 -17.44 28.69 -28.54
CA VAL A 512 -16.73 29.93 -28.96
C VAL A 512 -17.72 31.01 -29.37
N SER A 513 -18.80 30.65 -30.09
CA SER A 513 -19.82 31.58 -30.53
C SER A 513 -20.53 32.27 -29.36
N ASP A 514 -20.84 31.51 -28.30
CA ASP A 514 -21.50 32.04 -27.12
C ASP A 514 -20.59 32.93 -26.27
N VAL A 515 -19.26 32.64 -26.26
CA VAL A 515 -18.29 33.55 -25.63
C VAL A 515 -18.21 34.87 -26.39
N GLY A 516 -18.11 34.82 -27.72
CA GLY A 516 -18.07 36.00 -28.56
C GLY A 516 -19.33 36.87 -28.41
N ALA A 517 -20.48 36.26 -28.22
CA ALA A 517 -21.74 36.94 -27.97
C ALA A 517 -21.88 37.56 -26.56
N GLY A 518 -21.01 37.17 -25.60
CA GLY A 518 -21.03 37.63 -24.21
C GLY A 518 -22.28 37.22 -23.42
N ASN A 519 -23.04 36.23 -23.91
CA ASN A 519 -24.35 35.84 -23.40
C ASN A 519 -24.32 34.98 -22.10
N LYS A 520 -23.12 34.62 -21.64
CA LYS A 520 -22.92 33.77 -20.46
C LYS A 520 -23.65 32.42 -20.55
N SER A 521 -23.60 31.76 -21.70
CA SER A 521 -24.25 30.48 -21.97
C SER A 521 -23.84 29.41 -20.96
N TRP A 522 -24.76 28.49 -20.64
CA TRP A 522 -24.51 27.30 -19.82
C TRP A 522 -23.48 26.36 -20.47
N LYS A 523 -23.39 26.32 -21.78
CA LYS A 523 -22.43 25.47 -22.54
C LYS A 523 -20.98 25.81 -22.25
N ASN A 524 -20.67 27.00 -21.73
CA ASN A 524 -19.32 27.36 -21.36
C ASN A 524 -19.02 26.89 -19.94
N LYS A 525 -18.72 25.60 -19.79
CA LYS A 525 -18.41 24.90 -18.55
C LYS A 525 -16.91 24.90 -18.33
N PHE A 526 -16.41 25.73 -17.44
CA PHE A 526 -15.01 25.81 -17.09
C PHE A 526 -14.79 26.18 -15.62
N GLY A 527 -13.60 25.90 -15.14
CA GLY A 527 -13.14 26.28 -13.81
C GLY A 527 -11.70 26.75 -13.83
N PHE A 528 -11.31 27.54 -12.84
CA PHE A 528 -9.92 27.90 -12.64
C PHE A 528 -9.55 27.91 -11.16
N GLN A 529 -8.29 27.61 -10.91
CA GLN A 529 -7.64 27.67 -9.63
C GLN A 529 -6.41 28.57 -9.71
N LEU A 530 -6.21 29.41 -8.70
CA LEU A 530 -5.01 30.20 -8.50
C LEU A 530 -4.55 30.00 -7.08
N GLY A 531 -3.25 29.81 -6.87
CA GLY A 531 -2.72 29.68 -5.52
C GLY A 531 -1.26 30.05 -5.39
N ALA A 532 -0.84 30.23 -4.15
CA ALA A 532 0.51 30.53 -3.77
C ALA A 532 0.90 29.74 -2.53
N LYS A 533 2.18 29.30 -2.47
CA LYS A 533 2.82 28.68 -1.32
C LYS A 533 4.04 29.50 -0.90
N TYR A 534 4.17 29.73 0.40
CA TYR A 534 5.31 30.41 0.99
C TYR A 534 5.97 29.49 2.01
N PHE A 535 7.09 28.87 1.59
CA PHE A 535 7.90 27.95 2.40
C PHE A 535 8.84 28.72 3.30
N ASN A 536 9.03 28.26 4.53
CA ASN A 536 9.81 28.94 5.57
C ASN A 536 9.38 30.41 5.71
N ALA A 537 8.08 30.60 5.76
CA ALA A 537 7.47 31.93 5.77
C ALA A 537 8.04 32.81 6.87
N PHE A 538 8.35 34.07 6.52
CA PHE A 538 8.97 35.04 7.44
C PHE A 538 10.29 34.57 8.08
N ASN A 539 11.04 33.70 7.39
CA ASN A 539 12.26 33.02 7.86
C ASN A 539 12.04 32.08 9.06
N VAL A 540 10.80 31.71 9.34
CA VAL A 540 10.48 30.66 10.31
C VAL A 540 10.62 29.30 9.64
N LYS A 541 11.65 28.56 10.03
CA LYS A 541 11.92 27.22 9.47
C LYS A 541 10.70 26.31 9.62
N ASP A 542 10.39 25.58 8.55
CA ASP A 542 9.30 24.60 8.47
C ASP A 542 7.89 25.19 8.65
N LEU A 543 7.72 26.51 8.51
CA LEU A 543 6.41 27.17 8.40
C LEU A 543 6.02 27.28 6.92
N LEU A 544 4.95 26.60 6.53
CA LEU A 544 4.31 26.72 5.23
C LEU A 544 3.04 27.57 5.35
N LEU A 545 2.94 28.62 4.55
CA LEU A 545 1.69 29.34 4.31
C LEU A 545 1.22 29.05 2.88
N GLN A 546 -0.08 28.83 2.71
CA GLN A 546 -0.68 28.59 1.40
C GLN A 546 -2.00 29.35 1.30
N VAL A 547 -2.24 29.94 0.15
CA VAL A 547 -3.55 30.52 -0.20
C VAL A 547 -3.98 29.96 -1.54
N GLU A 548 -5.28 29.68 -1.70
CA GLU A 548 -5.84 29.09 -2.91
C GLU A 548 -7.23 29.64 -3.18
N LEU A 549 -7.49 30.05 -4.41
CA LEU A 549 -8.78 30.46 -4.92
C LEU A 549 -9.25 29.46 -5.97
N ASN A 550 -10.41 28.87 -5.75
CA ASN A 550 -11.11 28.00 -6.69
C ASN A 550 -12.40 28.66 -7.17
N ARG A 551 -12.67 28.60 -8.48
CA ARG A 551 -13.87 29.13 -9.07
C ARG A 551 -14.33 28.21 -10.20
N VAL A 552 -15.52 27.64 -10.06
CA VAL A 552 -16.07 26.64 -10.99
C VAL A 552 -17.47 27.08 -11.40
N ARG A 553 -17.72 27.12 -12.72
CA ARG A 553 -19.02 27.49 -13.27
C ARG A 553 -20.07 26.41 -13.02
N PRO A 554 -21.37 26.78 -13.11
CA PRO A 554 -22.46 25.81 -13.12
C PRO A 554 -22.28 24.73 -14.19
N TYR A 555 -22.77 23.54 -13.93
CA TYR A 555 -22.80 22.35 -14.79
C TYR A 555 -21.44 21.72 -15.12
N VAL A 556 -20.33 22.26 -14.63
CA VAL A 556 -19.02 21.59 -14.72
C VAL A 556 -19.08 20.22 -14.04
N TYR A 557 -18.45 19.22 -14.63
CA TYR A 557 -18.44 17.79 -14.25
C TYR A 557 -19.77 17.04 -14.49
N SER A 558 -20.87 17.70 -14.78
CA SER A 558 -22.13 17.05 -15.14
C SER A 558 -22.19 16.75 -16.65
N HIS A 559 -22.98 15.75 -17.05
CA HIS A 559 -23.16 15.39 -18.45
C HIS A 559 -24.63 15.15 -18.77
N SER A 560 -25.02 15.21 -20.05
CA SER A 560 -26.38 14.91 -20.51
C SER A 560 -26.81 13.49 -20.08
N ALA A 561 -25.97 12.49 -20.34
CA ALA A 561 -26.09 11.16 -19.76
C ALA A 561 -25.39 11.16 -18.41
N VAL A 562 -26.15 11.19 -17.32
CA VAL A 562 -25.61 11.32 -15.94
C VAL A 562 -24.57 10.25 -15.61
N ILE A 563 -24.70 9.04 -16.17
CA ILE A 563 -23.75 7.95 -15.92
C ILE A 563 -22.33 8.28 -16.41
N THR A 564 -22.18 9.17 -17.40
CA THR A 564 -20.87 9.61 -17.89
C THR A 564 -20.39 10.91 -17.24
N ASN A 565 -21.02 11.34 -16.15
CA ASN A 565 -20.51 12.46 -15.35
C ASN A 565 -19.10 12.17 -14.79
N TYR A 566 -18.43 13.23 -14.35
CA TYR A 566 -17.08 13.15 -13.76
C TYR A 566 -17.14 12.77 -12.27
N GLY A 567 -17.76 11.64 -11.95
CA GLY A 567 -18.02 11.19 -10.59
C GLY A 567 -17.74 9.72 -10.36
N HIS A 568 -17.58 9.33 -9.08
CA HIS A 568 -17.41 7.98 -8.58
C HIS A 568 -18.09 7.82 -7.22
N ASN A 569 -18.90 6.77 -7.04
CA ASN A 569 -19.62 6.53 -5.78
C ASN A 569 -20.37 7.79 -5.28
N ASN A 570 -21.17 8.41 -6.14
CA ASN A 570 -21.92 9.66 -5.87
C ASN A 570 -21.05 10.84 -5.38
N GLN A 571 -19.74 10.82 -5.66
CA GLN A 571 -18.79 11.88 -5.32
C GLN A 571 -18.06 12.38 -6.57
N SER A 572 -17.65 13.65 -6.60
CA SER A 572 -16.86 14.21 -7.70
C SER A 572 -15.41 13.69 -7.68
N VAL A 573 -14.89 13.29 -8.84
CA VAL A 573 -13.47 12.96 -9.03
C VAL A 573 -12.60 14.21 -9.14
N GLY A 574 -13.20 15.35 -9.54
CA GLY A 574 -12.55 16.66 -9.52
C GLY A 574 -12.68 17.33 -8.15
N HIS A 575 -13.14 18.60 -8.14
CA HIS A 575 -13.35 19.31 -6.88
C HIS A 575 -14.56 18.73 -6.13
N GLN A 576 -14.41 18.49 -4.81
CA GLN A 576 -15.44 17.84 -3.98
C GLN A 576 -16.79 18.60 -3.92
N TRP A 577 -16.82 19.91 -4.14
CA TRP A 577 -18.06 20.68 -4.19
C TRP A 577 -18.80 20.57 -5.53
N GLY A 578 -18.25 19.87 -6.53
CA GLY A 578 -18.84 19.77 -7.87
C GLY A 578 -18.74 21.06 -8.66
N GLY A 579 -19.87 21.55 -9.21
CA GLY A 579 -19.97 22.79 -9.96
C GLY A 579 -20.54 23.98 -9.16
N ASN A 580 -20.68 25.14 -9.81
CA ASN A 580 -21.43 26.30 -9.33
C ASN A 580 -20.95 26.86 -7.98
N PHE A 581 -19.63 27.08 -7.82
CA PHE A 581 -19.08 27.62 -6.58
C PHE A 581 -17.86 28.54 -6.78
N LYS A 582 -17.54 29.28 -5.73
CA LYS A 582 -16.24 29.93 -5.50
C LYS A 582 -15.79 29.67 -4.09
N GLU A 583 -14.51 29.43 -3.92
CA GLU A 583 -13.87 29.04 -2.66
C GLU A 583 -12.54 29.76 -2.51
N LEU A 584 -12.26 30.28 -1.34
CA LEU A 584 -10.95 30.79 -0.92
C LEU A 584 -10.49 29.96 0.27
N ILE A 585 -9.29 29.41 0.19
CA ILE A 585 -8.66 28.61 1.24
C ILE A 585 -7.38 29.29 1.68
N ALA A 586 -7.18 29.44 2.98
CA ALA A 586 -5.92 29.86 3.58
C ALA A 586 -5.44 28.77 4.55
N ILE A 587 -4.17 28.38 4.45
CA ILE A 587 -3.57 27.29 5.23
C ILE A 587 -2.27 27.78 5.85
N ALA A 588 -2.05 27.43 7.12
CA ALA A 588 -0.77 27.55 7.80
C ALA A 588 -0.41 26.18 8.39
N ARG A 589 0.79 25.69 8.09
CA ARG A 589 1.35 24.45 8.66
C ARG A 589 2.72 24.70 9.24
N TYR A 590 2.91 24.24 10.47
CA TYR A 590 4.17 24.37 11.17
C TYR A 590 4.61 23.06 11.79
N HIS A 591 5.88 22.71 11.58
CA HIS A 591 6.47 21.54 12.18
C HIS A 591 7.77 21.91 12.90
N LYS A 592 7.96 21.38 14.10
CA LYS A 592 9.23 21.50 14.82
C LYS A 592 9.57 20.18 15.49
N GLY A 593 10.49 19.45 14.89
CA GLY A 593 10.78 18.08 15.32
C GLY A 593 9.54 17.20 15.26
N ARG A 594 9.05 16.74 16.38
CA ARG A 594 7.84 15.91 16.48
C ARG A 594 6.55 16.70 16.73
N LEU A 595 6.63 17.99 17.03
CA LEU A 595 5.45 18.83 17.19
C LEU A 595 4.95 19.33 15.84
N PHE A 596 3.65 19.42 15.68
CA PHE A 596 3.00 20.01 14.52
C PHE A 596 1.78 20.84 14.89
N ALA A 597 1.47 21.81 14.07
CA ALA A 597 0.25 22.62 14.14
C ALA A 597 -0.19 22.99 12.72
N ASP A 598 -1.42 22.68 12.38
CA ASP A 598 -2.06 22.99 11.12
C ASP A 598 -3.30 23.83 11.36
N ALA A 599 -3.50 24.87 10.59
CA ALA A 599 -4.70 25.70 10.58
C ALA A 599 -5.16 25.90 9.12
N LYS A 600 -6.44 25.74 8.88
CA LYS A 600 -7.08 25.95 7.58
C LYS A 600 -8.35 26.75 7.76
N VAL A 601 -8.52 27.77 6.93
CA VAL A 601 -9.77 28.53 6.82
C VAL A 601 -10.26 28.43 5.39
N THR A 602 -11.53 28.07 5.23
CA THR A 602 -12.22 28.01 3.95
C THR A 602 -13.40 28.97 3.98
N VAL A 603 -13.47 29.85 3.01
CA VAL A 603 -14.59 30.76 2.81
C VAL A 603 -15.12 30.56 1.39
N GLY A 604 -16.40 30.31 1.24
CA GLY A 604 -16.95 30.04 -0.06
C GLY A 604 -18.41 30.42 -0.25
N THR A 605 -18.82 30.37 -1.49
CA THR A 605 -20.23 30.48 -1.88
C THR A 605 -20.54 29.35 -2.85
N ARG A 606 -21.58 28.58 -2.56
CA ARG A 606 -22.13 27.54 -3.43
C ARG A 606 -23.49 27.97 -3.95
N GLY A 607 -23.80 27.58 -5.18
CA GLY A 607 -25.15 27.65 -5.71
C GLY A 607 -25.76 26.24 -5.68
N LEU A 608 -26.65 26.01 -4.75
CA LEU A 608 -27.33 24.73 -4.58
C LEU A 608 -28.69 24.71 -5.23
N ASP A 609 -29.25 23.55 -5.46
CA ASP A 609 -30.64 23.40 -5.87
C ASP A 609 -31.56 23.63 -4.66
N PHE A 610 -32.79 24.06 -4.91
CA PHE A 610 -33.77 24.20 -3.80
C PHE A 610 -34.39 22.84 -3.41
N ASP A 611 -34.53 21.97 -4.40
CA ASP A 611 -35.11 20.62 -4.23
C ASP A 611 -36.46 20.61 -3.47
N THR A 612 -37.35 21.58 -3.86
CA THR A 612 -38.71 21.67 -3.32
C THR A 612 -39.75 21.42 -4.41
N ALA A 613 -40.98 21.14 -4.03
CA ALA A 613 -42.08 20.94 -4.98
C ALA A 613 -42.31 22.15 -5.86
N GLN A 614 -42.04 23.37 -5.38
CA GLN A 614 -42.22 24.64 -6.10
C GLN A 614 -40.99 25.00 -6.95
N ASN A 615 -39.82 24.45 -6.64
CA ASN A 615 -38.60 24.76 -7.38
C ASN A 615 -37.71 23.48 -7.39
N SER A 616 -37.80 22.72 -8.46
CA SER A 616 -37.02 21.51 -8.75
C SER A 616 -35.98 21.76 -9.83
N PHE A 617 -35.64 23.02 -10.16
CA PHE A 617 -34.64 23.32 -11.17
C PHE A 617 -33.24 22.85 -10.80
N ASN A 618 -32.50 22.38 -11.81
CA ASN A 618 -31.09 22.11 -11.76
C ASN A 618 -30.28 23.39 -11.97
N TYR A 619 -29.67 23.92 -10.94
CA TYR A 619 -28.83 25.11 -10.99
C TYR A 619 -27.35 24.82 -11.28
N GLY A 620 -26.97 23.56 -11.51
CA GLY A 620 -25.66 23.13 -11.94
C GLY A 620 -24.62 23.01 -10.84
N GLY A 621 -25.04 22.83 -9.60
CA GLY A 621 -24.18 22.46 -8.47
C GLY A 621 -24.01 20.97 -8.31
N ASN A 622 -25.06 20.20 -8.58
CA ASN A 622 -25.10 18.75 -8.46
C ASN A 622 -24.67 18.08 -9.77
N ILE A 623 -23.52 17.40 -9.78
CA ILE A 623 -22.99 16.71 -10.96
C ILE A 623 -23.75 15.43 -11.32
N TYR A 624 -24.64 14.95 -10.45
CA TYR A 624 -25.49 13.78 -10.65
C TYR A 624 -26.89 14.14 -11.16
N LYS A 625 -27.05 15.36 -11.68
CA LYS A 625 -28.21 15.79 -12.45
C LYS A 625 -27.81 16.07 -13.89
N SER A 626 -28.63 15.66 -14.85
CA SER A 626 -28.42 16.00 -16.27
C SER A 626 -28.46 17.52 -16.49
N TYR A 627 -27.53 18.06 -17.22
CA TYR A 627 -27.56 19.47 -17.57
C TYR A 627 -28.64 19.82 -18.65
N ASP A 628 -29.21 18.80 -19.30
CA ASP A 628 -30.30 18.97 -20.26
C ASP A 628 -31.69 19.01 -19.60
N GLU A 629 -31.77 18.55 -18.32
CA GLU A 629 -33.02 18.46 -17.61
C GLU A 629 -33.20 19.60 -16.62
N ASN A 630 -34.40 20.21 -16.61
CA ASN A 630 -34.84 21.22 -15.66
C ASN A 630 -33.87 22.39 -15.46
N ARG A 631 -33.11 22.76 -16.47
CA ARG A 631 -32.23 23.94 -16.40
C ARG A 631 -33.09 25.23 -16.46
N PRO A 632 -32.92 26.16 -15.49
CA PRO A 632 -33.75 27.38 -15.45
C PRO A 632 -33.35 28.41 -16.50
N TYR A 633 -32.09 28.41 -16.98
CA TYR A 633 -31.55 29.41 -17.87
C TYR A 633 -30.60 28.82 -18.90
N ASP A 634 -30.70 29.18 -20.15
CA ASP A 634 -29.73 28.86 -21.21
C ASP A 634 -28.61 29.89 -21.29
N THR A 635 -28.92 31.13 -20.95
CA THR A 635 -27.99 32.27 -20.97
C THR A 635 -28.06 33.04 -19.65
N GLY A 636 -27.13 33.97 -19.43
CA GLY A 636 -27.05 34.70 -18.16
C GLY A 636 -26.56 33.87 -16.96
N VAL A 637 -26.04 32.67 -17.22
CA VAL A 637 -25.57 31.73 -16.17
C VAL A 637 -24.41 32.33 -15.39
N LYS A 638 -24.55 32.31 -14.06
CA LYS A 638 -23.57 32.87 -13.14
C LYS A 638 -23.26 31.92 -11.97
N ILE A 639 -22.06 32.01 -11.43
CA ILE A 639 -21.64 31.26 -10.25
C ILE A 639 -22.45 31.73 -9.03
N GLY A 640 -22.94 30.77 -8.23
CA GLY A 640 -23.79 31.02 -7.08
C GLY A 640 -25.26 31.17 -7.42
N GLN A 641 -25.70 30.81 -8.66
CA GLN A 641 -27.14 30.75 -9.01
C GLN A 641 -27.85 29.64 -8.24
N GLY A 642 -29.18 29.76 -8.11
CA GLY A 642 -29.99 28.86 -7.26
C GLY A 642 -30.00 29.33 -5.81
N ASN A 643 -30.08 28.37 -4.88
CA ASN A 643 -30.02 28.65 -3.45
C ASN A 643 -28.57 29.00 -3.07
N LYS A 644 -28.28 30.29 -3.12
CA LYS A 644 -26.94 30.77 -2.80
C LYS A 644 -26.64 30.54 -1.32
N THR A 645 -25.64 29.73 -1.06
CA THR A 645 -25.23 29.31 0.29
C THR A 645 -23.83 29.81 0.57
N ASN A 646 -23.64 30.54 1.65
CA ASN A 646 -22.34 30.96 2.11
C ASN A 646 -21.79 29.91 3.08
N VAL A 647 -20.51 29.61 2.95
CA VAL A 647 -19.81 28.59 3.74
C VAL A 647 -18.58 29.23 4.37
N PHE A 648 -18.44 29.08 5.68
CA PHE A 648 -17.22 29.41 6.41
C PHE A 648 -16.80 28.22 7.27
N ILE A 649 -15.55 27.79 7.12
CA ILE A 649 -15.02 26.66 7.88
C ILE A 649 -13.63 27.03 8.39
N ALA A 650 -13.41 26.90 9.70
CA ALA A 650 -12.10 26.96 10.32
C ALA A 650 -11.76 25.58 10.91
N ASP A 651 -10.62 25.04 10.53
CA ASP A 651 -10.14 23.70 10.94
C ASP A 651 -8.72 23.87 11.48
N ILE A 652 -8.56 23.59 12.78
CA ILE A 652 -7.29 23.72 13.50
C ILE A 652 -6.94 22.37 14.09
N GLN A 653 -5.72 21.93 13.87
CA GLN A 653 -5.21 20.68 14.42
C GLN A 653 -3.79 20.90 14.96
N GLY A 654 -3.48 20.30 16.12
CA GLY A 654 -2.13 20.33 16.66
C GLY A 654 -1.82 19.04 17.39
N GLY A 655 -0.55 18.70 17.51
CA GLY A 655 -0.20 17.45 18.15
C GLY A 655 1.28 17.07 18.10
N TYR A 656 1.52 15.80 18.34
CA TYR A 656 2.84 15.21 18.50
C TYR A 656 3.00 13.92 17.68
N LEU A 657 4.05 13.83 16.87
CA LEU A 657 4.42 12.65 16.12
C LEU A 657 5.02 11.59 17.06
N ILE A 658 4.31 10.50 17.25
CA ILE A 658 4.73 9.39 18.10
C ILE A 658 5.74 8.51 17.38
N ASN A 659 5.37 8.00 16.18
CA ASN A 659 6.25 7.13 15.42
C ASN A 659 6.38 7.64 13.97
N PRO A 660 7.58 8.05 13.55
CA PRO A 660 7.78 8.57 12.20
C PRO A 660 7.68 7.52 11.09
N MET A 661 7.87 6.21 11.40
CA MET A 661 7.76 5.14 10.39
C MET A 661 6.32 4.86 9.99
N THR A 662 5.38 5.02 10.89
CA THR A 662 3.94 4.80 10.65
C THR A 662 3.15 6.10 10.57
N ASN A 663 3.85 7.25 10.67
CA ASN A 663 3.25 8.58 10.78
C ASN A 663 2.16 8.65 11.87
N LEU A 664 2.38 7.92 12.99
CA LEU A 664 1.46 7.87 14.12
C LEU A 664 1.57 9.15 14.92
N LYS A 665 0.45 9.85 15.06
CA LYS A 665 0.32 11.14 15.75
C LYS A 665 -0.68 11.06 16.88
N LEU A 666 -0.38 11.69 18.01
CA LEU A 666 -1.36 12.16 18.99
C LEU A 666 -1.78 13.56 18.57
N PHE A 667 -3.07 13.83 18.49
CA PHE A 667 -3.55 15.12 18.04
C PHE A 667 -4.81 15.57 18.79
N GLY A 668 -5.02 16.89 18.81
CA GLY A 668 -6.30 17.52 19.07
C GLY A 668 -6.72 18.33 17.87
N SER A 669 -8.00 18.38 17.55
CA SER A 669 -8.56 19.17 16.46
C SER A 669 -9.83 19.91 16.90
N PHE A 670 -10.05 21.06 16.27
CA PHE A 670 -11.25 21.85 16.41
C PHE A 670 -11.71 22.31 15.03
N ILE A 671 -12.97 22.03 14.69
CA ILE A 671 -13.61 22.47 13.47
C ILE A 671 -14.79 23.35 13.85
N TYR A 672 -14.81 24.57 13.31
CA TYR A 672 -15.97 25.44 13.30
C TYR A 672 -16.50 25.55 11.89
N ARG A 673 -17.78 25.29 11.68
CA ARG A 673 -18.45 25.38 10.37
C ARG A 673 -19.70 26.24 10.50
N ASN A 674 -19.83 27.21 9.63
CA ASN A 674 -21.06 27.99 9.38
C ASN A 674 -21.52 27.73 7.96
N PHE A 675 -22.76 27.29 7.80
CA PHE A 675 -23.42 27.03 6.53
C PHE A 675 -24.72 27.82 6.51
N ASP A 676 -24.81 28.82 5.60
CA ASP A 676 -25.85 29.86 5.63
C ASP A 676 -26.49 29.99 4.24
N PRO A 677 -27.54 29.22 3.93
CA PRO A 677 -28.30 29.34 2.70
C PRO A 677 -29.18 30.58 2.71
N THR A 678 -29.38 31.18 1.51
CA THR A 678 -30.27 32.31 1.34
C THR A 678 -31.73 31.93 1.66
N GLN A 679 -32.11 30.69 1.34
CA GLN A 679 -33.41 30.12 1.66
C GLN A 679 -33.25 28.78 2.32
N GLU A 680 -33.88 28.57 3.47
CA GLU A 680 -33.92 27.26 4.11
C GLU A 680 -34.93 26.33 3.42
N THR A 681 -34.51 25.09 3.19
CA THR A 681 -35.35 24.02 2.62
C THR A 681 -35.11 22.76 3.43
N ALA A 682 -35.89 21.72 3.22
CA ALA A 682 -35.68 20.43 3.89
C ALA A 682 -34.30 19.81 3.57
N ALA A 683 -33.77 20.08 2.38
CA ALA A 683 -32.45 19.57 1.96
C ALA A 683 -31.30 20.54 2.30
N THR A 684 -31.57 21.84 2.54
CA THR A 684 -30.55 22.85 2.70
C THR A 684 -31.00 23.87 3.73
N PHE A 685 -30.46 23.80 4.93
CA PHE A 685 -30.82 24.65 6.08
C PHE A 685 -29.60 25.25 6.75
N LYS A 686 -29.82 26.33 7.50
CA LYS A 686 -28.75 26.99 8.24
C LYS A 686 -28.22 26.11 9.35
N GLN A 687 -26.89 25.97 9.41
CA GLN A 687 -26.24 25.09 10.37
C GLN A 687 -24.91 25.67 10.84
N ASN A 688 -24.77 25.75 12.15
CA ASN A 688 -23.52 26.13 12.82
C ASN A 688 -23.02 24.96 13.64
N THR A 689 -21.82 24.51 13.35
CA THR A 689 -21.21 23.36 14.04
C THR A 689 -19.89 23.74 14.67
N SER A 690 -19.72 23.38 15.93
CA SER A 690 -18.42 23.34 16.60
C SER A 690 -18.11 21.88 16.94
N TRP A 691 -17.02 21.39 16.40
CA TRP A 691 -16.63 19.99 16.58
C TRP A 691 -15.20 19.89 17.11
N PHE A 692 -15.06 19.38 18.33
CA PHE A 692 -13.78 19.10 18.96
C PHE A 692 -13.49 17.61 18.95
N SER A 693 -12.24 17.21 18.68
CA SER A 693 -11.78 15.82 18.74
C SER A 693 -10.35 15.73 19.28
N ILE A 694 -10.07 14.63 19.95
CA ILE A 694 -8.73 14.20 20.35
C ILE A 694 -8.52 12.75 19.95
N GLY A 695 -7.30 12.38 19.55
CA GLY A 695 -7.08 11.00 19.15
C GLY A 695 -5.64 10.66 18.78
N LEU A 696 -5.49 9.38 18.41
CA LEU A 696 -4.30 8.80 17.83
C LEU A 696 -4.61 8.45 16.36
N ARG A 697 -3.81 8.97 15.42
CA ARG A 697 -3.99 8.69 13.99
C ARG A 697 -2.65 8.40 13.32
N SER A 698 -2.60 7.32 12.54
CA SER A 698 -1.59 7.16 11.50
C SER A 698 -2.05 7.98 10.28
N ASP A 699 -1.39 9.11 10.03
CA ASP A 699 -1.81 10.07 9.01
C ASP A 699 -1.28 9.63 7.63
N ILE A 700 -2.05 8.77 6.95
CA ILE A 700 -1.70 8.15 5.67
C ILE A 700 -2.65 8.48 4.51
N PHE A 701 -3.73 9.20 4.77
CA PHE A 701 -4.65 9.76 3.77
C PHE A 701 -5.33 11.02 4.32
N ASN A 702 -5.94 11.81 3.42
CA ASN A 702 -6.62 13.04 3.80
C ASN A 702 -8.04 12.77 4.26
N TRP A 703 -8.41 13.36 5.41
CA TRP A 703 -9.80 13.55 5.78
C TRP A 703 -10.25 14.95 5.37
N TYR A 704 -11.38 15.02 4.72
CA TYR A 704 -12.04 16.28 4.36
C TYR A 704 -13.34 16.40 5.13
N PHE A 705 -13.46 17.47 5.91
CA PHE A 705 -14.65 17.79 6.70
C PHE A 705 -15.32 19.08 6.25
N ASP A 706 -14.99 19.55 5.09
CA ASP A 706 -15.40 20.83 4.53
C ASP A 706 -16.35 20.67 3.32
N TYR A 707 -17.45 19.93 3.58
CA TYR A 707 -18.55 19.70 2.64
C TYR A 707 -19.68 20.71 2.74
#